data_f25fc3a6efa6043e32c7d385ca4806e0
#
_entry.id   f25fc3a6efa6043e32c7d385ca4806e0
#
_cell.length_a   1.000
_cell.length_b   1.000
_cell.length_c   1.000
_cell.angle_alpha   90.00
_cell.angle_beta   90.00
_cell.angle_gamma   90.00
#
_symmetry.space_group_name_H-M   'P 1'
#
loop_
_entity.id
_entity.type
_entity.pdbx_description
1 polymer ?
#
loop_
_entity_poly.entity_id
_entity_poly.type
_entity_poly.pdbx_seq_one_letter_code
_entity_poly.pdbx_strand_id
1 'polypeptide(L)'
;MRSISVAVPVPGLGPLIYCLPEGMRVPAIGARVLVPLGRRTVTGVCLEYVTERPGSDPGGRSDRGLTPKKYVNERPGSDPVPSDSRGLTPKPLVDVVDDGPFLPSPIVELCEWVAEYYACGVGEAIATAMPPRAWIESERRVRITGLGHARLLTEKGARRAALDALEGGSVLSVEALVKTPRIAHGTLAALARDGLVELTQPLRGAADASRTTRYATLTAQGLDADVRLGRRQAEAMALLRGAPDGLAVAALAEAGIGADAVARLVRAGLVRIDRRRIDREPFDRASMGDARPPVEALTTEQSAALETLCGRADLRRFETVLLHGVTGSGKTELYLRLAKHVRGAGRRVLLMVPEIALTPAAARTFRAAFGERVAIQHSALSDGERYDQWHRIRRGDVDVVVGTRSAVFAPLPDLGLILVDEEHDGSYKQEESPRYHGRDVAVVRARMAGALAVLGSATPSMESFYNARRGRYGLVSLTRRVLDRPMAGVRVVDMREAYAEEGPDVVLSSPLRESLAATLDRGEQAIVLLNPRGYATVVLCRQCGDTLECPNCSVSLTVHKAAGRAQCHYCNYSMTLPRVCSKCAAPYLELVGFGTERIEQEIRTLLPAARVGRVDRDTVRRRGAVAALLTRFAAGELDVLVGTQMIAKGHDFPRVTLVGVISADVGLGLADFRAAERTFQLLTQVAGRAGRGDVAGEAIVQTLHPSHYSIRHACRQDYVAFYEDELRFREAMRYPPAVALVNVVVKARTRQDAIQDAAQIASALRGAGFNGYKVLGPAPAPLGRLRGEHRAQLFLKGTHRTIMRKAVTSVMESRPELKRRTIVDVDPMSVL
;
A
#
# COMPACT_ATOMS: atom_id res chain seq x y z
N MET A 1 7.75 -30.15 27.82
CA MET A 1 8.49 -28.98 27.28
C MET A 1 7.47 -27.93 26.83
N ARG A 2 7.67 -26.65 27.13
CA ARG A 2 6.80 -25.60 26.61
C ARG A 2 7.17 -25.33 25.15
N SER A 3 6.16 -25.32 24.27
CA SER A 3 6.37 -25.03 22.85
C SER A 3 5.67 -23.72 22.47
N ILE A 4 6.20 -23.02 21.46
CA ILE A 4 5.64 -21.78 20.94
C ILE A 4 5.47 -21.87 19.42
N SER A 5 4.45 -21.20 18.91
CA SER A 5 4.21 -20.99 17.49
C SER A 5 4.85 -19.69 17.05
N VAL A 6 5.65 -19.72 16.00
CA VAL A 6 6.46 -18.59 15.53
C VAL A 6 6.21 -18.33 14.04
N ALA A 7 5.90 -17.08 13.72
CA ALA A 7 5.84 -16.59 12.35
C ALA A 7 7.23 -16.18 11.84
N VAL A 8 7.62 -16.67 10.68
CA VAL A 8 8.89 -16.34 10.02
C VAL A 8 8.60 -15.67 8.67
N PRO A 9 9.31 -14.59 8.27
CA PRO A 9 9.02 -13.82 7.05
C PRO A 9 9.50 -14.55 5.78
N VAL A 10 8.96 -15.76 5.57
CA VAL A 10 9.23 -16.58 4.38
C VAL A 10 7.94 -16.75 3.60
N PRO A 11 7.93 -16.41 2.29
CA PRO A 11 6.72 -16.47 1.47
C PRO A 11 6.02 -17.84 1.50
N GLY A 12 4.71 -17.80 1.76
CA GLY A 12 3.85 -18.97 1.76
C GLY A 12 4.11 -19.97 2.90
N LEU A 13 4.98 -19.64 3.86
CA LEU A 13 5.27 -20.49 5.02
C LEU A 13 4.25 -20.22 6.14
N GLY A 14 3.63 -21.29 6.64
CA GLY A 14 2.81 -21.22 7.85
C GLY A 14 3.63 -21.03 9.11
N PRO A 15 2.97 -20.88 10.29
CA PRO A 15 3.65 -20.82 11.56
C PRO A 15 4.44 -22.11 11.84
N LEU A 16 5.61 -21.98 12.46
CA LEU A 16 6.48 -23.09 12.84
C LEU A 16 6.49 -23.26 14.35
N ILE A 17 6.54 -24.50 14.82
CA ILE A 17 6.59 -24.82 16.25
C ILE A 17 8.04 -24.99 16.69
N TYR A 18 8.42 -24.32 17.79
CA TYR A 18 9.72 -24.42 18.42
C TYR A 18 9.56 -24.75 19.91
N CYS A 19 10.48 -25.56 20.47
CA CYS A 19 10.52 -25.80 21.91
C CYS A 19 11.35 -24.72 22.62
N LEU A 20 10.91 -24.39 23.85
CA LEU A 20 11.59 -23.43 24.71
C LEU A 20 12.62 -24.17 25.56
N PRO A 21 13.93 -23.89 25.46
CA PRO A 21 14.97 -24.47 26.31
C PRO A 21 14.71 -24.20 27.79
N GLU A 22 15.13 -25.10 28.69
CA GLU A 22 15.09 -24.86 30.14
C GLU A 22 15.91 -23.64 30.54
N GLY A 23 15.34 -22.82 31.42
CA GLY A 23 15.97 -21.58 31.89
C GLY A 23 15.83 -20.40 30.91
N MET A 24 15.36 -20.61 29.69
CA MET A 24 15.11 -19.50 28.76
C MET A 24 13.81 -18.76 29.13
N ARG A 25 13.86 -17.44 29.07
CA ARG A 25 12.69 -16.58 29.30
C ARG A 25 11.58 -16.90 28.28
N VAL A 26 10.34 -16.96 28.76
CA VAL A 26 9.16 -17.15 27.90
C VAL A 26 8.91 -15.87 27.09
N PRO A 27 8.95 -15.88 25.74
CA PRO A 27 8.70 -14.69 24.96
C PRO A 27 7.22 -14.28 25.03
N ALA A 28 6.96 -13.00 25.13
CA ALA A 28 5.59 -12.48 25.02
C ALA A 28 5.04 -12.68 23.59
N ILE A 29 3.70 -12.79 23.45
CA ILE A 29 3.06 -12.75 22.12
C ILE A 29 3.44 -11.44 21.43
N GLY A 30 3.88 -11.51 20.18
CA GLY A 30 4.39 -10.37 19.44
C GLY A 30 5.87 -10.03 19.69
N ALA A 31 6.56 -10.70 20.61
CA ALA A 31 8.01 -10.55 20.81
C ALA A 31 8.79 -11.18 19.64
N ARG A 32 9.92 -10.57 19.30
CA ARG A 32 10.85 -11.14 18.32
C ARG A 32 11.69 -12.22 18.97
N VAL A 33 11.88 -13.29 18.23
CA VAL A 33 12.67 -14.46 18.65
C VAL A 33 13.63 -14.86 17.56
N LEU A 34 14.75 -15.47 17.92
CA LEU A 34 15.69 -16.05 16.97
C LEU A 34 15.45 -17.54 16.86
N VAL A 35 15.22 -18.02 15.66
CA VAL A 35 14.85 -19.41 15.37
C VAL A 35 15.74 -20.02 14.30
N PRO A 36 16.07 -21.30 14.39
CA PRO A 36 16.81 -22.00 13.34
C PRO A 36 15.86 -22.36 12.19
N LEU A 37 16.16 -21.89 10.98
CA LEU A 37 15.45 -22.23 9.75
C LEU A 37 16.42 -22.85 8.73
N GLY A 38 16.37 -24.15 8.55
CA GLY A 38 17.37 -24.88 7.79
C GLY A 38 18.75 -24.76 8.44
N ARG A 39 19.70 -24.14 7.72
CA ARG A 39 21.07 -23.85 8.19
C ARG A 39 21.27 -22.39 8.63
N ARG A 40 20.20 -21.59 8.70
CA ARG A 40 20.25 -20.17 9.06
C ARG A 40 19.51 -19.93 10.37
N THR A 41 19.94 -18.94 11.13
CA THR A 41 19.15 -18.36 12.22
C THR A 41 18.44 -17.12 11.67
N VAL A 42 17.14 -17.05 11.85
CA VAL A 42 16.29 -15.96 11.36
C VAL A 42 15.45 -15.38 12.50
N THR A 43 15.06 -14.14 12.37
CA THR A 43 14.09 -13.54 13.28
C THR A 43 12.70 -14.08 12.95
N GLY A 44 11.97 -14.49 13.97
CA GLY A 44 10.54 -14.74 13.93
C GLY A 44 9.81 -13.90 14.95
N VAL A 45 8.49 -13.97 14.95
CA VAL A 45 7.61 -13.32 15.93
C VAL A 45 6.76 -14.38 16.61
N CYS A 46 6.74 -14.38 17.95
CA CYS A 46 5.93 -15.30 18.76
C CYS A 46 4.44 -15.00 18.56
N LEU A 47 3.65 -16.01 18.16
CA LEU A 47 2.21 -15.90 17.91
C LEU A 47 1.39 -16.37 19.10
N GLU A 48 1.69 -17.59 19.60
CA GLU A 48 0.92 -18.25 20.66
C GLU A 48 1.76 -19.28 21.39
N TYR A 49 1.29 -19.69 22.58
CA TYR A 49 1.85 -20.80 23.34
C TYR A 49 1.12 -22.09 22.95
N VAL A 50 1.87 -23.12 22.62
CA VAL A 50 1.33 -24.45 22.32
C VAL A 50 1.25 -25.23 23.63
N THR A 51 0.02 -25.40 24.15
CA THR A 51 -0.23 -26.29 25.28
C THR A 51 -0.45 -27.70 24.76
N GLU A 52 0.38 -28.66 25.20
CA GLU A 52 0.06 -30.09 25.03
C GLU A 52 -1.24 -30.38 25.80
N ARG A 53 -2.29 -30.82 25.09
CA ARG A 53 -3.47 -31.38 25.74
C ARG A 53 -3.05 -32.71 26.37
N PRO A 54 -3.29 -32.97 27.67
CA PRO A 54 -3.17 -34.29 28.23
C PRO A 54 -4.11 -35.21 27.44
N GLY A 55 -3.64 -36.41 27.11
CA GLY A 55 -4.33 -37.38 26.27
C GLY A 55 -5.79 -37.52 26.65
N SER A 56 -6.67 -37.44 25.66
CA SER A 56 -8.10 -37.63 25.80
C SER A 56 -8.40 -39.09 26.20
N ASP A 57 -8.90 -39.25 27.39
CA ASP A 57 -9.53 -40.49 27.86
C ASP A 57 -10.85 -40.66 27.10
N PRO A 58 -11.14 -41.78 26.42
CA PRO A 58 -12.35 -41.99 25.68
C PRO A 58 -13.45 -42.56 26.60
N GLY A 59 -14.15 -41.70 27.30
CA GLY A 59 -15.31 -42.16 28.12
C GLY A 59 -15.83 -41.11 29.09
N GLY A 60 -16.84 -40.35 28.71
CA GLY A 60 -17.53 -39.45 29.65
C GLY A 60 -18.69 -38.71 29.02
N ARG A 61 -19.90 -39.12 29.35
CA ARG A 61 -21.22 -38.64 28.87
C ARG A 61 -21.48 -37.16 29.21
N SER A 62 -22.26 -36.56 28.34
CA SER A 62 -22.92 -35.26 28.40
C SER A 62 -23.52 -34.86 29.72
N ASP A 63 -23.37 -33.59 30.12
CA ASP A 63 -24.44 -32.90 30.84
C ASP A 63 -24.61 -31.45 30.36
N ARG A 64 -25.90 -31.03 30.28
CA ARG A 64 -26.32 -29.72 29.74
C ARG A 64 -26.42 -28.73 30.90
N GLY A 65 -25.79 -27.59 30.74
CA GLY A 65 -25.97 -26.46 31.65
C GLY A 65 -25.68 -25.12 30.93
N LEU A 66 -26.73 -24.33 30.73
CA LEU A 66 -26.72 -22.99 30.14
C LEU A 66 -26.12 -21.97 31.12
N THR A 67 -25.00 -21.38 30.77
CA THR A 67 -24.51 -20.09 31.34
C THR A 67 -23.86 -19.23 30.25
N PRO A 68 -23.88 -17.88 30.35
CA PRO A 68 -23.66 -17.01 29.19
C PRO A 68 -22.21 -17.05 28.72
N LYS A 69 -22.06 -17.24 27.42
CA LYS A 69 -20.79 -17.32 26.71
C LYS A 69 -20.02 -16.00 26.82
N LYS A 70 -18.99 -15.98 27.66
CA LYS A 70 -17.81 -15.16 27.36
C LYS A 70 -17.27 -15.63 26.02
N TYR A 71 -16.95 -14.69 25.12
CA TYR A 71 -16.29 -14.98 23.85
C TYR A 71 -14.92 -15.60 24.11
N VAL A 72 -14.88 -16.89 24.30
CA VAL A 72 -13.71 -17.72 24.09
C VAL A 72 -13.75 -18.08 22.61
N ASN A 73 -12.71 -17.67 21.88
CA ASN A 73 -12.51 -18.01 20.48
C ASN A 73 -12.53 -19.52 20.26
N GLU A 74 -13.70 -20.11 20.10
CA GLU A 74 -13.79 -21.35 19.36
C GLU A 74 -13.65 -20.97 17.88
N ARG A 75 -12.44 -21.09 17.34
CA ARG A 75 -12.19 -21.10 15.90
C ARG A 75 -12.98 -22.30 15.33
N PRO A 76 -14.01 -22.13 14.51
CA PRO A 76 -14.61 -23.27 13.83
C PRO A 76 -13.60 -23.73 12.79
N GLY A 77 -12.96 -24.87 13.03
CA GLY A 77 -12.13 -25.59 12.06
C GLY A 77 -10.62 -25.36 12.15
N SER A 78 -10.04 -25.11 13.32
CA SER A 78 -8.68 -25.57 13.56
C SER A 78 -8.72 -27.06 13.81
N ASP A 79 -8.68 -27.85 12.74
CA ASP A 79 -8.13 -29.20 12.87
C ASP A 79 -6.79 -29.08 13.60
N PRO A 80 -6.46 -30.00 14.51
CA PRO A 80 -5.17 -29.99 15.19
C PRO A 80 -4.13 -29.87 14.09
N VAL A 81 -3.21 -28.88 14.21
CA VAL A 81 -2.03 -28.79 13.36
C VAL A 81 -1.47 -30.22 13.33
N PRO A 82 -1.37 -30.87 12.14
CA PRO A 82 -0.88 -32.22 12.10
C PRO A 82 0.46 -32.19 12.81
N SER A 83 0.59 -32.93 13.91
CA SER A 83 1.90 -33.36 14.39
C SER A 83 2.56 -33.91 13.14
N ASP A 84 3.63 -33.27 12.68
CA ASP A 84 4.31 -33.67 11.44
C ASP A 84 4.47 -35.19 11.50
N SER A 85 3.84 -35.89 10.57
CA SER A 85 3.70 -37.35 10.56
C SER A 85 5.04 -38.09 10.48
N ARG A 86 6.15 -37.40 10.71
CA ARG A 86 7.54 -37.88 10.73
C ARG A 86 8.16 -37.91 12.11
N GLY A 87 7.45 -37.63 13.21
CA GLY A 87 8.03 -37.72 14.56
C GLY A 87 9.19 -36.76 14.84
N LEU A 88 9.29 -35.63 14.12
CA LEU A 88 10.35 -34.65 14.30
C LEU A 88 10.10 -33.84 15.58
N THR A 89 10.98 -33.95 16.53
CA THR A 89 10.98 -33.09 17.74
C THR A 89 11.14 -31.64 17.34
N PRO A 90 10.31 -30.71 17.88
CA PRO A 90 10.45 -29.29 17.61
C PRO A 90 11.88 -28.80 17.92
N LYS A 91 12.47 -28.01 17.02
CA LYS A 91 13.80 -27.47 17.22
C LYS A 91 13.79 -26.46 18.39
N PRO A 92 14.89 -26.38 19.16
CA PRO A 92 14.99 -25.39 20.24
C PRO A 92 15.06 -23.98 19.69
N LEU A 93 14.44 -23.03 20.40
CA LEU A 93 14.60 -21.61 20.21
C LEU A 93 16.07 -21.21 20.44
N VAL A 94 16.59 -20.28 19.68
CA VAL A 94 17.97 -19.81 19.84
C VAL A 94 18.05 -18.71 20.92
N ASP A 95 17.16 -17.70 20.83
CA ASP A 95 17.15 -16.59 21.77
C ASP A 95 15.81 -15.80 21.72
N VAL A 96 15.54 -15.03 22.77
CA VAL A 96 14.41 -14.08 22.88
C VAL A 96 14.95 -12.66 22.82
N VAL A 97 14.62 -11.94 21.75
CA VAL A 97 15.22 -10.62 21.46
C VAL A 97 14.64 -9.50 22.34
N ASP A 98 13.32 -9.54 22.58
CA ASP A 98 12.61 -8.45 23.24
C ASP A 98 12.17 -8.83 24.66
N ASP A 99 12.18 -7.86 25.58
CA ASP A 99 11.69 -8.04 26.96
C ASP A 99 10.15 -8.08 27.06
N GLY A 100 9.46 -7.64 26.03
CA GLY A 100 8.00 -7.61 25.92
C GLY A 100 7.55 -7.71 24.46
N PRO A 101 6.24 -7.52 24.18
CA PRO A 101 5.74 -7.60 22.81
C PRO A 101 6.36 -6.49 21.96
N PHE A 102 7.07 -6.84 20.90
CA PHE A 102 7.52 -5.87 19.89
C PHE A 102 6.33 -5.39 19.04
N LEU A 103 5.49 -6.31 18.56
CA LEU A 103 4.19 -6.00 17.99
C LEU A 103 3.09 -6.18 19.04
N PRO A 104 2.20 -5.20 19.25
CA PRO A 104 1.04 -5.38 20.11
C PRO A 104 0.14 -6.53 19.64
N SER A 105 -0.44 -7.29 20.59
CA SER A 105 -1.30 -8.44 20.27
C SER A 105 -2.42 -8.14 19.26
N PRO A 106 -3.13 -6.98 19.31
CA PRO A 106 -4.15 -6.67 18.31
C PRO A 106 -3.60 -6.57 16.87
N ILE A 107 -2.31 -6.18 16.71
CA ILE A 107 -1.68 -6.13 15.38
C ILE A 107 -1.26 -7.54 14.94
N VAL A 108 -0.83 -8.40 15.87
CA VAL A 108 -0.56 -9.82 15.56
C VAL A 108 -1.84 -10.50 15.09
N GLU A 109 -2.95 -10.35 15.81
CA GLU A 109 -4.27 -10.88 15.44
C GLU A 109 -4.75 -10.36 14.08
N LEU A 110 -4.53 -9.08 13.80
CA LEU A 110 -4.85 -8.48 12.49
C LEU A 110 -4.00 -9.11 11.37
N CYS A 111 -2.71 -9.37 11.61
CA CYS A 111 -1.84 -10.04 10.65
C CYS A 111 -2.24 -11.50 10.41
N GLU A 112 -2.67 -12.22 11.45
CA GLU A 112 -3.21 -13.58 11.31
C GLU A 112 -4.48 -13.57 10.47
N TRP A 113 -5.40 -12.63 10.73
CA TRP A 113 -6.60 -12.46 9.91
C TRP A 113 -6.27 -12.15 8.45
N VAL A 114 -5.28 -11.26 8.20
CA VAL A 114 -4.82 -10.93 6.84
C VAL A 114 -4.26 -12.18 6.15
N ALA A 115 -3.47 -12.97 6.85
CA ALA A 115 -2.89 -14.19 6.31
C ALA A 115 -3.97 -15.21 5.91
N GLU A 116 -4.96 -15.42 6.78
CA GLU A 116 -6.08 -16.30 6.50
C GLU A 116 -6.97 -15.78 5.37
N TYR A 117 -7.34 -14.48 5.42
CA TYR A 117 -8.26 -13.91 4.43
C TYR A 117 -7.67 -13.84 3.04
N TYR A 118 -6.40 -13.42 2.91
CA TYR A 118 -5.75 -13.24 1.62
C TYR A 118 -4.89 -14.44 1.18
N ALA A 119 -5.01 -15.56 1.88
CA ALA A 119 -4.32 -16.83 1.59
C ALA A 119 -2.80 -16.67 1.41
N CYS A 120 -2.15 -15.95 2.34
CA CYS A 120 -0.70 -15.75 2.37
C CYS A 120 -0.07 -16.33 3.65
N GLY A 121 1.26 -16.30 3.75
CA GLY A 121 1.96 -16.67 4.99
C GLY A 121 1.76 -15.62 6.08
N VAL A 122 1.54 -16.05 7.33
CA VAL A 122 1.40 -15.11 8.46
C VAL A 122 2.68 -14.28 8.67
N GLY A 123 3.86 -14.86 8.41
CA GLY A 123 5.13 -14.14 8.46
C GLY A 123 5.24 -13.01 7.43
N GLU A 124 4.61 -13.15 6.26
CA GLU A 124 4.52 -12.08 5.25
C GLU A 124 3.62 -10.93 5.74
N ALA A 125 2.49 -11.26 6.35
CA ALA A 125 1.59 -10.26 6.93
C ALA A 125 2.27 -9.49 8.07
N ILE A 126 2.96 -10.18 8.97
CA ILE A 126 3.75 -9.57 10.04
C ILE A 126 4.88 -8.71 9.50
N ALA A 127 5.57 -9.15 8.44
CA ALA A 127 6.63 -8.35 7.81
C ALA A 127 6.11 -7.00 7.29
N THR A 128 4.85 -6.96 6.84
CA THR A 128 4.21 -5.71 6.40
C THR A 128 3.90 -4.76 7.58
N ALA A 129 3.64 -5.30 8.77
CA ALA A 129 3.37 -4.55 9.99
C ALA A 129 4.64 -4.05 10.71
N MET A 130 5.78 -4.68 10.41
CA MET A 130 7.07 -4.35 11.04
C MET A 130 7.70 -3.11 10.41
N PRO A 131 8.39 -2.27 11.19
CA PRO A 131 9.16 -1.17 10.64
C PRO A 131 10.39 -1.71 9.88
N PRO A 132 10.95 -0.94 8.93
CA PRO A 132 12.23 -1.28 8.32
C PRO A 132 13.32 -1.55 9.38
N ARG A 133 14.24 -2.46 9.11
CA ARG A 133 15.34 -2.84 10.01
C ARG A 133 14.91 -3.49 11.32
N ALA A 134 13.65 -3.84 11.50
CA ALA A 134 13.19 -4.56 12.68
C ALA A 134 13.64 -6.02 12.69
N TRP A 135 13.92 -6.58 11.52
CA TRP A 135 14.41 -7.93 11.36
C TRP A 135 15.90 -7.97 11.67
N ILE A 136 16.30 -8.85 12.56
CA ILE A 136 17.72 -9.12 12.87
C ILE A 136 18.17 -10.16 11.86
N GLU A 137 19.11 -9.80 11.03
CA GLU A 137 19.72 -10.71 10.06
C GLU A 137 21.02 -11.25 10.61
N SER A 138 21.20 -12.55 10.55
CA SER A 138 22.48 -13.16 10.83
C SER A 138 23.25 -13.29 9.53
N GLU A 139 24.35 -12.57 9.41
CA GLU A 139 25.28 -12.63 8.30
C GLU A 139 26.37 -13.64 8.61
N ARG A 140 26.48 -14.71 7.83
CA ARG A 140 27.62 -15.61 7.95
C ARG A 140 28.90 -14.92 7.49
N ARG A 141 29.85 -14.82 8.39
CA ARG A 141 31.19 -14.28 8.11
C ARG A 141 32.24 -15.36 8.21
N VAL A 142 33.27 -15.21 7.39
CA VAL A 142 34.40 -16.10 7.32
C VAL A 142 35.66 -15.33 7.69
N ARG A 143 36.46 -15.91 8.55
CA ARG A 143 37.80 -15.43 8.88
C ARG A 143 38.81 -16.57 8.69
N ILE A 144 40.00 -16.30 8.15
CA ILE A 144 41.08 -17.24 8.08
C ILE A 144 41.66 -17.50 9.50
N THR A 145 41.96 -18.72 9.83
CA THR A 145 42.59 -19.10 11.09
C THR A 145 44.15 -19.12 10.96
N GLY A 146 44.86 -19.21 12.07
CA GLY A 146 46.35 -19.40 12.03
C GLY A 146 46.76 -20.63 11.26
N LEU A 147 45.99 -21.73 11.36
CA LEU A 147 46.21 -22.96 10.55
C LEU A 147 45.93 -22.73 9.06
N GLY A 148 44.88 -21.89 8.75
CA GLY A 148 44.58 -21.47 7.38
C GLY A 148 45.72 -20.68 6.74
N HIS A 149 46.32 -19.75 7.48
CA HIS A 149 47.52 -19.02 7.02
C HIS A 149 48.68 -19.94 6.76
N ALA A 150 48.97 -20.87 7.68
CA ALA A 150 50.08 -21.85 7.50
C ALA A 150 49.89 -22.75 6.28
N ARG A 151 48.64 -23.07 5.93
CA ARG A 151 48.31 -23.95 4.78
C ARG A 151 48.01 -23.23 3.46
N LEU A 152 48.05 -21.90 3.49
CA LEU A 152 47.71 -21.08 2.32
C LEU A 152 48.51 -21.46 1.06
N LEU A 153 49.82 -21.77 1.17
CA LEU A 153 50.67 -22.11 0.06
C LEU A 153 50.53 -23.57 -0.43
N THR A 154 49.96 -24.46 0.40
CA THR A 154 49.81 -25.88 0.08
C THR A 154 48.45 -26.23 -0.50
N GLU A 155 47.43 -25.41 -0.28
CA GLU A 155 46.11 -25.63 -0.83
C GLU A 155 46.05 -25.23 -2.32
N LYS A 156 45.15 -25.87 -3.09
CA LYS A 156 45.01 -25.67 -4.54
C LYS A 156 43.56 -25.36 -4.94
N GLY A 157 43.39 -24.82 -6.13
CA GLY A 157 42.06 -24.61 -6.74
C GLY A 157 41.17 -23.67 -5.94
N ALA A 158 39.87 -24.03 -5.76
CA ALA A 158 38.85 -23.24 -5.05
C ALA A 158 39.18 -23.02 -3.58
N ARG A 159 39.87 -23.96 -2.93
CA ARG A 159 40.28 -23.83 -1.52
C ARG A 159 41.32 -22.74 -1.36
N ARG A 160 42.33 -22.74 -2.26
CA ARG A 160 43.37 -21.71 -2.30
C ARG A 160 42.76 -20.34 -2.55
N ALA A 161 41.90 -20.23 -3.56
CA ALA A 161 41.23 -18.95 -3.88
C ALA A 161 40.43 -18.38 -2.71
N ALA A 162 39.76 -19.22 -1.92
CA ALA A 162 39.04 -18.81 -0.74
C ALA A 162 39.96 -18.32 0.39
N LEU A 163 41.11 -18.96 0.61
CA LEU A 163 42.08 -18.53 1.62
C LEU A 163 42.82 -17.26 1.19
N ASP A 164 43.21 -17.13 -0.09
CA ASP A 164 43.83 -15.89 -0.63
C ASP A 164 42.89 -14.67 -0.47
N ALA A 165 41.58 -14.85 -0.71
CA ALA A 165 40.60 -13.78 -0.52
C ALA A 165 40.47 -13.31 0.96
N LEU A 166 40.95 -14.13 1.90
CA LEU A 166 40.91 -13.87 3.35
C LEU A 166 42.28 -13.53 3.95
N GLU A 167 43.36 -13.54 3.14
CA GLU A 167 44.77 -13.42 3.60
C GLU A 167 45.04 -12.15 4.38
N GLY A 168 44.43 -11.06 4.09
CA GLY A 168 44.60 -9.77 4.81
C GLY A 168 43.99 -9.73 6.23
N GLY A 169 43.57 -10.85 6.83
CA GLY A 169 42.92 -10.90 8.13
C GLY A 169 41.49 -10.31 8.10
N SER A 170 40.98 -10.02 6.91
CA SER A 170 39.64 -9.43 6.72
C SER A 170 38.55 -10.47 7.01
N VAL A 171 37.51 -10.02 7.76
CA VAL A 171 36.32 -10.82 7.97
C VAL A 171 35.34 -10.52 6.84
N LEU A 172 35.17 -11.44 5.89
CA LEU A 172 34.29 -11.26 4.74
C LEU A 172 32.98 -12.03 4.91
N SER A 173 31.91 -11.54 4.30
CA SER A 173 30.64 -12.30 4.29
C SER A 173 30.73 -13.49 3.34
N VAL A 174 30.06 -14.59 3.71
CA VAL A 174 29.96 -15.79 2.85
C VAL A 174 29.38 -15.43 1.48
N GLU A 175 28.39 -14.53 1.44
CA GLU A 175 27.77 -14.07 0.20
C GLU A 175 28.73 -13.30 -0.71
N ALA A 176 29.60 -12.48 -0.13
CA ALA A 176 30.64 -11.76 -0.89
C ALA A 176 31.69 -12.73 -1.45
N LEU A 177 32.11 -13.72 -0.65
CA LEU A 177 33.07 -14.72 -1.10
C LEU A 177 32.53 -15.63 -2.21
N VAL A 178 31.26 -16.05 -2.11
CA VAL A 178 30.64 -16.94 -3.14
C VAL A 178 30.35 -16.20 -4.45
N LYS A 179 30.30 -14.87 -4.47
CA LYS A 179 30.28 -14.07 -5.70
C LYS A 179 31.60 -14.08 -6.45
N THR A 180 32.69 -14.43 -5.77
CA THR A 180 34.01 -14.59 -6.41
C THR A 180 34.04 -15.88 -7.24
N PRO A 181 34.45 -15.84 -8.51
CA PRO A 181 34.53 -17.04 -9.34
C PRO A 181 35.33 -18.15 -8.67
N ARG A 182 34.84 -19.38 -8.76
CA ARG A 182 35.42 -20.62 -8.19
C ARG A 182 35.22 -20.87 -6.70
N ILE A 183 34.63 -19.94 -5.92
CA ILE A 183 34.37 -20.19 -4.49
C ILE A 183 32.89 -20.58 -4.32
N ALA A 184 32.65 -21.80 -3.85
CA ALA A 184 31.34 -22.34 -3.57
C ALA A 184 31.07 -22.47 -2.06
N HIS A 185 29.79 -22.50 -1.64
CA HIS A 185 29.41 -22.76 -0.24
C HIS A 185 30.03 -24.06 0.31
N GLY A 186 30.10 -25.11 -0.50
CA GLY A 186 30.72 -26.39 -0.13
C GLY A 186 32.22 -26.27 0.18
N THR A 187 32.94 -25.42 -0.56
CA THR A 187 34.37 -25.16 -0.33
C THR A 187 34.60 -24.51 1.04
N LEU A 188 33.77 -23.49 1.39
CA LEU A 188 33.90 -22.82 2.68
C LEU A 188 33.52 -23.74 3.85
N ALA A 189 32.53 -24.62 3.66
CA ALA A 189 32.13 -25.59 4.67
C ALA A 189 33.22 -26.69 4.88
N ALA A 190 33.95 -27.10 3.83
CA ALA A 190 35.07 -28.01 3.93
C ALA A 190 36.26 -27.35 4.67
N LEU A 191 36.62 -26.13 4.29
CA LEU A 191 37.68 -25.37 4.96
C LEU A 191 37.39 -25.14 6.45
N ALA A 192 36.15 -24.90 6.81
CA ALA A 192 35.74 -24.75 8.21
C ALA A 192 35.81 -26.07 8.99
N ARG A 193 35.44 -27.19 8.35
CA ARG A 193 35.56 -28.52 8.96
C ARG A 193 37.01 -28.88 9.21
N ASP A 194 37.89 -28.47 8.30
CA ASP A 194 39.34 -28.73 8.41
C ASP A 194 40.05 -27.69 9.32
N GLY A 195 39.32 -26.76 9.93
CA GLY A 195 39.84 -25.75 10.84
C GLY A 195 40.65 -24.63 10.17
N LEU A 196 40.62 -24.51 8.84
CA LEU A 196 41.42 -23.52 8.08
C LEU A 196 40.72 -22.15 8.04
N VAL A 197 39.43 -22.12 8.20
CA VAL A 197 38.62 -20.89 8.37
C VAL A 197 37.66 -21.05 9.53
N GLU A 198 37.38 -19.95 10.19
CA GLU A 198 36.36 -19.83 11.22
C GLU A 198 35.11 -19.19 10.61
N LEU A 199 33.96 -19.89 10.74
CA LEU A 199 32.64 -19.37 10.36
C LEU A 199 31.98 -18.76 11.59
N THR A 200 31.86 -17.45 11.62
CA THR A 200 31.10 -16.72 12.63
C THR A 200 29.77 -16.27 12.06
N GLN A 201 28.77 -16.12 12.92
CA GLN A 201 27.44 -15.68 12.54
C GLN A 201 26.99 -14.53 13.45
N PRO A 202 27.65 -13.34 13.34
CA PRO A 202 27.26 -12.19 14.12
C PRO A 202 25.83 -11.78 13.76
N LEU A 203 25.06 -11.44 14.77
CA LEU A 203 23.75 -10.85 14.65
C LEU A 203 23.91 -9.35 14.33
N ARG A 204 23.41 -8.92 13.17
CA ARG A 204 23.21 -7.50 12.87
C ARG A 204 21.82 -7.11 13.35
N GLY A 205 21.75 -6.36 14.43
CA GLY A 205 20.50 -5.99 15.07
C GLY A 205 20.11 -4.54 14.86
N ALA A 206 18.88 -4.24 15.24
CA ALA A 206 18.23 -2.93 15.19
C ALA A 206 18.93 -1.82 16.01
N ALA A 207 19.97 -2.11 16.78
CA ALA A 207 20.70 -1.14 17.61
C ALA A 207 21.24 0.06 16.82
N ASP A 208 21.55 -0.14 15.53
CA ASP A 208 22.11 0.91 14.66
C ASP A 208 21.04 1.71 13.89
N ALA A 209 19.76 1.42 14.07
CA ALA A 209 18.68 2.09 13.30
C ALA A 209 18.30 3.46 13.90
N SER A 210 18.48 3.68 15.19
CA SER A 210 18.16 4.94 15.86
C SER A 210 19.30 5.95 15.74
N ARG A 211 18.95 7.20 15.38
CA ARG A 211 19.89 8.31 15.46
C ARG A 211 20.03 8.70 16.93
N THR A 212 21.28 8.76 17.43
CA THR A 212 21.57 9.26 18.77
C THR A 212 22.36 10.56 18.70
N THR A 213 22.04 11.49 19.58
CA THR A 213 22.84 12.70 19.78
C THR A 213 23.35 12.75 21.22
N ARG A 214 24.47 13.42 21.40
CA ARG A 214 25.08 13.64 22.70
C ARG A 214 24.37 14.81 23.36
N TYR A 215 23.79 14.61 24.54
CA TYR A 215 23.21 15.64 25.39
C TYR A 215 24.10 15.91 26.59
N ALA A 216 24.34 17.18 26.88
CA ALA A 216 24.99 17.63 28.07
C ALA A 216 23.93 17.98 29.13
N THR A 217 24.00 17.40 30.31
CA THR A 217 23.11 17.68 31.43
C THR A 217 23.97 18.05 32.65
N LEU A 218 23.47 18.97 33.48
CA LEU A 218 24.12 19.29 34.75
C LEU A 218 24.02 18.07 35.68
N THR A 219 25.10 17.83 36.42
CA THR A 219 25.11 16.90 37.54
C THR A 219 24.60 17.63 38.79
N ALA A 220 24.32 16.88 39.89
CA ALA A 220 24.00 17.50 41.18
C ALA A 220 25.09 18.50 41.64
N GLN A 221 26.37 18.13 41.45
CA GLN A 221 27.50 19.04 41.69
C GLN A 221 27.50 20.27 40.78
N GLY A 222 27.03 20.12 39.53
CA GLY A 222 26.98 21.23 38.58
C GLY A 222 25.85 22.22 38.89
N LEU A 223 24.76 21.78 39.52
CA LEU A 223 23.67 22.66 39.93
C LEU A 223 24.11 23.62 41.09
N ASP A 224 24.89 23.10 42.04
CA ASP A 224 25.29 23.80 43.24
C ASP A 224 26.72 24.43 43.15
N ALA A 225 27.39 24.29 42.01
CA ALA A 225 28.77 24.69 41.85
C ALA A 225 28.95 26.21 41.84
N ASP A 226 29.61 26.71 42.89
CA ASP A 226 30.20 28.06 42.94
C ASP A 226 31.72 27.98 42.69
N VAL A 227 32.08 27.61 41.45
CA VAL A 227 33.47 27.40 41.02
C VAL A 227 33.89 28.48 40.01
N ARG A 228 35.11 29.03 40.15
CA ARG A 228 35.67 29.90 39.12
C ARG A 228 35.88 29.15 37.81
N LEU A 229 35.03 29.46 36.85
CA LEU A 229 35.02 28.87 35.53
C LEU A 229 35.55 29.86 34.48
N GLY A 230 36.21 29.36 33.48
CA GLY A 230 36.53 30.19 32.30
C GLY A 230 35.27 30.67 31.61
N ARG A 231 35.33 31.82 30.88
CA ARG A 231 34.19 32.49 30.25
C ARG A 231 33.25 31.52 29.47
N ARG A 232 33.79 30.69 28.60
CA ARG A 232 33.02 29.74 27.79
C ARG A 232 32.38 28.60 28.64
N GLN A 233 33.01 28.22 29.72
CA GLN A 233 32.46 27.23 30.66
C GLN A 233 31.32 27.82 31.48
N ALA A 234 31.43 29.08 31.88
CA ALA A 234 30.37 29.81 32.61
C ALA A 234 29.14 30.02 31.71
N GLU A 235 29.36 30.41 30.43
CA GLU A 235 28.29 30.51 29.43
C GLU A 235 27.59 29.17 29.21
N ALA A 236 28.33 28.05 29.11
CA ALA A 236 27.74 26.69 28.98
C ALA A 236 26.91 26.33 30.23
N MET A 237 27.42 26.60 31.42
CA MET A 237 26.67 26.32 32.65
C MET A 237 25.40 27.15 32.77
N ALA A 238 25.42 28.42 32.37
CA ALA A 238 24.25 29.29 32.33
C ALA A 238 23.16 28.74 31.38
N LEU A 239 23.53 28.33 30.14
CA LEU A 239 22.60 27.71 29.19
C LEU A 239 22.03 26.40 29.74
N LEU A 240 22.86 25.55 30.35
CA LEU A 240 22.42 24.27 30.90
C LEU A 240 21.55 24.43 32.17
N ARG A 241 21.72 25.48 32.97
CA ARG A 241 20.81 25.84 34.09
C ARG A 241 19.43 26.25 33.60
N GLY A 242 19.36 26.91 32.43
CA GLY A 242 18.09 27.24 31.76
C GLY A 242 17.41 26.05 31.08
N ALA A 243 18.07 24.90 31.00
CA ALA A 243 17.56 23.68 30.34
C ALA A 243 17.70 22.47 31.27
N PRO A 244 16.76 22.22 32.20
CA PRO A 244 16.84 21.13 33.16
C PRO A 244 17.01 19.75 32.52
N ASP A 245 16.41 19.54 31.36
CA ASP A 245 16.54 18.31 30.58
C ASP A 245 17.85 18.20 29.79
N GLY A 246 18.72 19.22 29.88
CA GLY A 246 19.99 19.31 29.18
C GLY A 246 19.85 19.81 27.73
N LEU A 247 20.97 20.10 27.09
CA LEU A 247 21.09 20.59 25.73
C LEU A 247 21.91 19.63 24.86
N ALA A 248 21.55 19.54 23.57
CA ALA A 248 22.37 18.84 22.61
C ALA A 248 23.76 19.50 22.52
N VAL A 249 24.81 18.69 22.46
CA VAL A 249 26.18 19.21 22.32
C VAL A 249 26.35 20.05 21.05
N ALA A 250 25.59 19.70 19.98
CA ALA A 250 25.53 20.49 18.76
C ALA A 250 24.92 21.89 18.99
N ALA A 251 23.86 22.01 19.77
CA ALA A 251 23.25 23.31 20.12
C ALA A 251 24.19 24.20 20.95
N LEU A 252 24.98 23.59 21.85
CA LEU A 252 26.05 24.33 22.57
C LEU A 252 27.13 24.84 21.60
N ALA A 253 27.49 24.06 20.59
CA ALA A 253 28.42 24.45 19.55
C ALA A 253 27.89 25.62 18.68
N GLU A 254 26.62 25.59 18.32
CA GLU A 254 25.91 26.68 17.62
C GLU A 254 25.87 27.97 18.48
N ALA A 255 25.77 27.84 19.81
CA ALA A 255 25.88 28.95 20.74
C ALA A 255 27.34 29.40 20.97
N GLY A 256 28.30 28.90 20.21
CA GLY A 256 29.70 29.28 20.24
C GLY A 256 30.52 28.59 21.36
N ILE A 257 29.99 27.54 21.98
CA ILE A 257 30.67 26.76 23.02
C ILE A 257 31.38 25.57 22.41
N GLY A 258 32.70 25.65 22.31
CA GLY A 258 33.52 24.60 21.71
C GLY A 258 33.51 23.28 22.52
N ALA A 259 33.78 22.16 21.85
CA ALA A 259 33.81 20.82 22.44
C ALA A 259 34.78 20.72 23.65
N ASP A 260 35.88 21.46 23.61
CA ASP A 260 36.87 21.49 24.68
C ASP A 260 36.32 22.08 26.01
N ALA A 261 35.46 23.09 25.94
CA ALA A 261 34.80 23.68 27.10
C ALA A 261 33.88 22.66 27.76
N VAL A 262 33.07 21.96 26.94
CA VAL A 262 32.18 20.88 27.41
C VAL A 262 32.99 19.72 27.99
N ALA A 263 34.08 19.29 27.35
CA ALA A 263 34.93 18.20 27.82
C ALA A 263 35.60 18.52 29.16
N ARG A 264 35.96 19.80 29.42
CA ARG A 264 36.50 20.25 30.73
C ARG A 264 35.44 20.22 31.82
N LEU A 265 34.21 20.64 31.53
CA LEU A 265 33.08 20.54 32.46
C LEU A 265 32.76 19.09 32.84
N VAL A 266 32.84 18.18 31.84
CA VAL A 266 32.67 16.74 32.08
C VAL A 266 33.76 16.18 32.98
N ARG A 267 35.03 16.53 32.72
CA ARG A 267 36.17 16.10 33.59
C ARG A 267 36.10 16.67 35.00
N ALA A 268 35.54 17.86 35.15
CA ALA A 268 35.30 18.48 36.47
C ALA A 268 34.07 17.89 37.18
N GLY A 269 33.34 16.93 36.58
CA GLY A 269 32.14 16.31 37.17
C GLY A 269 30.90 17.20 37.21
N LEU A 270 30.93 18.41 36.59
CA LEU A 270 29.84 19.37 36.60
C LEU A 270 28.78 19.09 35.55
N VAL A 271 29.18 18.43 34.45
CA VAL A 271 28.31 18.06 33.31
C VAL A 271 28.49 16.59 33.02
N ARG A 272 27.38 15.92 32.74
CA ARG A 272 27.33 14.53 32.23
C ARG A 272 26.90 14.56 30.75
N ILE A 273 27.50 13.71 29.93
CA ILE A 273 27.07 13.51 28.55
C ILE A 273 26.38 12.19 28.43
N ASP A 274 25.10 12.26 28.10
CA ASP A 274 24.26 11.10 27.76
C ASP A 274 24.04 11.02 26.26
N ARG A 275 24.00 9.80 25.73
CA ARG A 275 23.51 9.58 24.37
C ARG A 275 22.00 9.44 24.40
N ARG A 276 21.31 10.42 23.84
CA ARG A 276 19.86 10.36 23.71
C ARG A 276 19.45 10.07 22.27
N ARG A 277 18.41 9.27 22.13
CA ARG A 277 17.79 9.00 20.83
C ARG A 277 17.10 10.27 20.34
N ILE A 278 17.30 10.59 19.05
CA ILE A 278 16.56 11.64 18.37
C ILE A 278 15.75 10.98 17.27
N ASP A 279 14.44 11.17 17.32
CA ASP A 279 13.56 10.75 16.25
C ASP A 279 13.70 11.73 15.07
N ARG A 280 13.84 11.21 13.85
CA ARG A 280 13.95 12.02 12.63
C ARG A 280 12.60 12.64 12.32
N GLU A 281 12.60 13.95 12.04
CA GLU A 281 11.43 14.65 11.55
C GLU A 281 11.28 14.38 10.04
N PRO A 282 10.12 13.84 9.56
CA PRO A 282 9.95 13.49 8.17
C PRO A 282 9.79 14.68 7.23
N PHE A 283 9.58 15.88 7.77
CA PHE A 283 9.45 17.11 6.98
C PHE A 283 10.25 18.25 7.60
N ASP A 284 10.98 18.94 6.76
CA ASP A 284 11.62 20.20 7.14
C ASP A 284 10.55 21.27 7.38
N ARG A 285 10.60 21.95 8.53
CA ARG A 285 9.68 23.03 8.88
C ARG A 285 9.67 24.15 7.83
N ALA A 286 10.81 24.41 7.21
CA ALA A 286 10.95 25.45 6.18
C ALA A 286 10.21 25.09 4.86
N SER A 287 10.03 23.80 4.57
CA SER A 287 9.34 23.33 3.35
C SER A 287 7.81 23.30 3.48
N MET A 288 7.28 23.58 4.65
CA MET A 288 5.86 23.36 4.95
C MET A 288 4.93 24.50 4.49
N GLY A 289 5.38 25.72 4.15
CA GLY A 289 4.51 26.84 3.75
C GLY A 289 3.37 27.11 4.74
N ASP A 290 2.54 28.10 4.47
CA ASP A 290 1.43 28.46 5.37
C ASP A 290 0.34 27.39 5.43
N ALA A 291 -0.15 27.12 6.63
CA ALA A 291 -1.32 26.25 6.85
C ALA A 291 -2.57 26.91 6.28
N ARG A 292 -3.48 26.09 5.73
CA ARG A 292 -4.80 26.58 5.28
C ARG A 292 -5.51 27.26 6.46
N PRO A 293 -6.08 28.45 6.26
CA PRO A 293 -6.82 29.11 7.35
C PRO A 293 -7.94 28.19 7.86
N PRO A 294 -8.22 28.18 9.17
CA PRO A 294 -9.29 27.38 9.73
C PRO A 294 -10.64 27.82 9.15
N VAL A 295 -11.49 26.85 8.85
CA VAL A 295 -12.88 27.11 8.43
C VAL A 295 -13.68 27.54 9.65
N GLU A 296 -14.18 28.75 9.68
CA GLU A 296 -14.88 29.31 10.84
C GLU A 296 -16.25 28.65 11.08
N ALA A 297 -17.03 28.43 10.03
CA ALA A 297 -18.38 27.86 10.14
C ALA A 297 -18.58 26.69 9.19
N LEU A 298 -19.27 25.65 9.66
CA LEU A 298 -19.77 24.57 8.84
C LEU A 298 -21.09 24.94 8.18
N THR A 299 -21.36 24.37 7.00
CA THR A 299 -22.72 24.43 6.44
C THR A 299 -23.69 23.59 7.28
N THR A 300 -24.99 23.83 7.14
CA THR A 300 -26.03 23.07 7.86
C THR A 300 -25.87 21.54 7.60
N GLU A 301 -25.63 21.15 6.36
CA GLU A 301 -25.43 19.75 5.97
C GLU A 301 -24.19 19.15 6.62
N GLN A 302 -23.08 19.90 6.66
CA GLN A 302 -21.85 19.47 7.34
C GLN A 302 -22.03 19.36 8.85
N SER A 303 -22.77 20.30 9.48
CA SER A 303 -23.02 20.26 10.91
C SER A 303 -23.86 19.04 11.29
N ALA A 304 -24.94 18.74 10.58
CA ALA A 304 -25.73 17.52 10.79
C ALA A 304 -24.97 16.23 10.57
N ALA A 305 -24.11 16.21 9.54
CA ALA A 305 -23.22 15.07 9.27
C ALA A 305 -22.20 14.86 10.41
N LEU A 306 -21.58 15.94 10.90
CA LEU A 306 -20.62 15.89 12.00
C LEU A 306 -21.28 15.42 13.29
N GLU A 307 -22.45 15.95 13.63
CA GLU A 307 -23.23 15.54 14.81
C GLU A 307 -23.54 14.04 14.76
N THR A 308 -24.01 13.55 13.61
CA THR A 308 -24.27 12.13 13.38
C THR A 308 -23.01 11.28 13.61
N LEU A 309 -21.86 11.70 13.05
CA LEU A 309 -20.60 10.97 13.17
C LEU A 309 -20.04 11.01 14.59
N CYS A 310 -20.11 12.15 15.29
CA CYS A 310 -19.70 12.27 16.69
C CYS A 310 -20.56 11.39 17.59
N GLY A 311 -21.89 11.43 17.45
CA GLY A 311 -22.78 10.57 18.23
C GLY A 311 -22.50 9.09 18.03
N ARG A 312 -22.13 8.65 16.80
CA ARG A 312 -21.70 7.26 16.54
C ARG A 312 -20.34 6.93 17.18
N ALA A 313 -19.40 7.88 17.17
CA ALA A 313 -18.10 7.70 17.82
C ALA A 313 -18.22 7.56 19.35
N ASP A 314 -19.15 8.30 19.96
CA ASP A 314 -19.41 8.30 21.41
C ASP A 314 -20.02 6.98 21.90
N LEU A 315 -20.64 6.20 21.02
CA LEU A 315 -21.14 4.86 21.35
C LEU A 315 -20.01 3.86 21.67
N ARG A 316 -18.75 4.17 21.34
CA ARG A 316 -17.56 3.34 21.60
C ARG A 316 -17.74 1.87 21.17
N ARG A 317 -18.43 1.67 20.07
CA ARG A 317 -18.66 0.35 19.46
C ARG A 317 -18.26 0.37 18.00
N PHE A 318 -17.99 -0.79 17.45
CA PHE A 318 -17.70 -0.92 16.03
C PHE A 318 -18.92 -0.55 15.19
N GLU A 319 -18.70 0.38 14.29
CA GLU A 319 -19.60 0.68 13.19
C GLU A 319 -18.79 1.12 11.97
N THR A 320 -19.32 0.87 10.77
CA THR A 320 -18.75 1.42 9.53
C THR A 320 -19.75 2.39 8.91
N VAL A 321 -19.27 3.58 8.57
CA VAL A 321 -20.07 4.63 7.92
C VAL A 321 -19.43 4.98 6.59
N LEU A 322 -20.24 5.01 5.53
CA LEU A 322 -19.87 5.57 4.25
C LEU A 322 -20.26 7.06 4.24
N LEU A 323 -19.25 7.93 4.18
CA LEU A 323 -19.42 9.36 3.99
C LEU A 323 -19.37 9.68 2.48
N HIS A 324 -20.52 9.71 1.83
CA HIS A 324 -20.66 10.05 0.42
C HIS A 324 -20.81 11.56 0.27
N GLY A 325 -19.79 12.24 -0.21
CA GLY A 325 -19.84 13.69 -0.37
C GLY A 325 -19.27 14.12 -1.72
N VAL A 326 -20.00 14.96 -2.45
CA VAL A 326 -19.55 15.49 -3.74
C VAL A 326 -18.14 16.11 -3.64
N THR A 327 -17.45 16.23 -4.77
CA THR A 327 -16.14 16.88 -4.80
C THR A 327 -16.26 18.33 -4.32
N GLY A 328 -15.46 18.72 -3.32
CA GLY A 328 -15.54 20.06 -2.73
C GLY A 328 -16.62 20.24 -1.65
N SER A 329 -17.24 19.16 -1.15
CA SER A 329 -18.20 19.20 -0.04
C SER A 329 -17.58 19.42 1.35
N GLY A 330 -16.22 19.50 1.45
CA GLY A 330 -15.54 19.75 2.72
C GLY A 330 -15.34 18.53 3.61
N LYS A 331 -15.29 17.30 3.07
CA LYS A 331 -15.04 16.06 3.82
C LYS A 331 -13.82 16.14 4.74
N THR A 332 -12.73 16.77 4.29
CA THR A 332 -11.50 16.92 5.09
C THR A 332 -11.72 17.72 6.37
N GLU A 333 -12.57 18.73 6.33
CA GLU A 333 -12.94 19.52 7.53
C GLU A 333 -13.72 18.66 8.53
N LEU A 334 -14.64 17.82 8.04
CA LEU A 334 -15.34 16.88 8.91
C LEU A 334 -14.38 15.85 9.54
N TYR A 335 -13.39 15.37 8.79
CA TYR A 335 -12.36 14.48 9.34
C TYR A 335 -11.58 15.14 10.47
N LEU A 336 -11.18 16.41 10.29
CA LEU A 336 -10.44 17.15 11.31
C LEU A 336 -11.25 17.33 12.59
N ARG A 337 -12.52 17.76 12.45
CA ARG A 337 -13.40 17.98 13.61
C ARG A 337 -13.77 16.70 14.32
N LEU A 338 -14.07 15.63 13.59
CA LEU A 338 -14.31 14.30 14.15
C LEU A 338 -13.08 13.75 14.85
N ALA A 339 -11.89 13.93 14.26
CA ALA A 339 -10.62 13.53 14.86
C ALA A 339 -10.34 14.29 16.17
N LYS A 340 -10.64 15.62 16.22
CA LYS A 340 -10.55 16.42 17.43
C LYS A 340 -11.51 15.93 18.52
N HIS A 341 -12.74 15.60 18.15
CA HIS A 341 -13.75 15.05 19.05
C HIS A 341 -13.29 13.73 19.70
N VAL A 342 -12.89 12.76 18.88
CA VAL A 342 -12.43 11.44 19.35
C VAL A 342 -11.17 11.54 20.19
N ARG A 343 -10.22 12.41 19.81
CA ARG A 343 -9.04 12.71 20.63
C ARG A 343 -9.41 13.33 21.97
N GLY A 344 -10.36 14.25 21.98
CA GLY A 344 -10.90 14.86 23.21
C GLY A 344 -11.48 13.81 24.17
N ALA A 345 -12.04 12.72 23.65
CA ALA A 345 -12.52 11.58 24.42
C ALA A 345 -11.39 10.60 24.87
N GLY A 346 -10.11 10.96 24.68
CA GLY A 346 -8.93 10.19 25.09
C GLY A 346 -8.58 9.03 24.15
N ARG A 347 -9.21 8.92 22.99
CA ARG A 347 -8.92 7.85 22.01
C ARG A 347 -8.12 8.38 20.81
N ARG A 348 -7.46 7.48 20.11
CA ARG A 348 -6.54 7.78 19.00
C ARG A 348 -7.19 7.59 17.64
N VAL A 349 -6.60 8.26 16.64
CA VAL A 349 -7.16 8.36 15.29
C VAL A 349 -6.15 7.87 14.25
N LEU A 350 -6.60 7.03 13.33
CA LEU A 350 -5.88 6.66 12.13
C LEU A 350 -6.58 7.28 10.91
N LEU A 351 -5.88 8.11 10.16
CA LEU A 351 -6.31 8.59 8.85
C LEU A 351 -5.49 7.89 7.75
N MET A 352 -6.19 7.21 6.88
CA MET A 352 -5.62 6.63 5.67
C MET A 352 -5.96 7.48 4.46
N VAL A 353 -4.95 7.78 3.65
CA VAL A 353 -5.08 8.54 2.40
C VAL A 353 -4.43 7.78 1.26
N PRO A 354 -4.87 7.97 -0.01
CA PRO A 354 -4.20 7.38 -1.16
C PRO A 354 -2.74 7.81 -1.26
N GLU A 355 -1.89 6.95 -1.83
CA GLU A 355 -0.43 7.21 -1.90
C GLU A 355 -0.09 8.53 -2.60
N ILE A 356 -0.88 8.91 -3.63
CA ILE A 356 -0.71 10.16 -4.39
C ILE A 356 -1.23 11.38 -3.60
N ALA A 357 -2.21 11.19 -2.73
CA ALA A 357 -2.82 12.28 -1.95
C ALA A 357 -2.01 12.66 -0.70
N LEU A 358 -1.00 11.88 -0.31
CA LEU A 358 -0.10 12.20 0.80
C LEU A 358 0.93 13.24 0.37
N THR A 359 0.36 14.34 -0.16
CA THR A 359 1.13 15.54 -0.44
C THR A 359 1.52 16.20 0.87
N PRO A 360 2.56 17.01 0.89
CA PRO A 360 2.90 17.86 2.03
C PRO A 360 1.69 18.64 2.58
N ALA A 361 0.66 18.89 1.76
CA ALA A 361 -0.55 19.64 2.14
C ALA A 361 -1.46 18.90 3.15
N ALA A 362 -1.75 17.60 2.94
CA ALA A 362 -2.59 16.83 3.88
C ALA A 362 -1.88 16.67 5.24
N ALA A 363 -0.59 16.33 5.21
CA ALA A 363 0.23 16.22 6.40
C ALA A 363 0.31 17.55 7.18
N ARG A 364 0.46 18.69 6.48
CA ARG A 364 0.43 20.04 7.07
C ARG A 364 -0.88 20.34 7.78
N THR A 365 -2.00 20.06 7.13
CA THR A 365 -3.34 20.34 7.68
C THR A 365 -3.56 19.64 9.01
N PHE A 366 -3.19 18.36 9.10
CA PHE A 366 -3.31 17.61 10.35
C PHE A 366 -2.25 18.02 11.38
N ARG A 367 -1.05 18.35 10.96
CA ARG A 367 0.00 18.82 11.86
C ARG A 367 -0.32 20.22 12.44
N ALA A 368 -0.90 21.10 11.65
CA ALA A 368 -1.40 22.38 12.13
C ALA A 368 -2.51 22.22 13.17
N ALA A 369 -3.37 21.21 13.01
CA ALA A 369 -4.50 20.97 13.92
C ALA A 369 -4.10 20.23 15.22
N PHE A 370 -3.08 19.37 15.18
CA PHE A 370 -2.73 18.44 16.28
C PHE A 370 -1.27 18.58 16.77
N GLY A 371 -0.47 19.47 16.18
CA GLY A 371 0.91 19.74 16.58
C GLY A 371 1.85 18.54 16.42
N GLU A 372 2.77 18.40 17.36
CA GLU A 372 3.78 17.32 17.39
C GLU A 372 3.18 15.92 17.66
N ARG A 373 1.93 15.85 18.08
CA ARG A 373 1.25 14.57 18.38
C ARG A 373 0.68 13.88 17.13
N VAL A 374 1.26 14.18 15.95
CA VAL A 374 0.96 13.53 14.66
C VAL A 374 2.17 12.73 14.20
N ALA A 375 1.94 11.49 13.78
CA ALA A 375 2.91 10.69 13.04
C ALA A 375 2.48 10.53 11.59
N ILE A 376 3.48 10.45 10.70
CA ILE A 376 3.25 10.28 9.27
C ILE A 376 3.92 9.00 8.81
N GLN A 377 3.17 8.17 8.05
CA GLN A 377 3.67 6.90 7.52
C GLN A 377 3.37 6.74 6.03
N HIS A 378 4.41 6.76 5.19
CA HIS A 378 4.31 6.48 3.75
C HIS A 378 5.63 5.95 3.16
N SER A 379 5.54 5.41 1.94
CA SER A 379 6.64 4.77 1.22
C SER A 379 7.80 5.70 0.84
N ALA A 380 7.55 7.02 0.71
CA ALA A 380 8.57 8.00 0.34
C ALA A 380 9.49 8.40 1.50
N LEU A 381 9.15 8.08 2.75
CA LEU A 381 10.05 8.26 3.90
C LEU A 381 11.24 7.31 3.80
N SER A 382 12.40 7.77 4.28
CA SER A 382 13.57 6.89 4.46
C SER A 382 13.29 5.82 5.51
N ASP A 383 14.04 4.72 5.44
CA ASP A 383 13.89 3.63 6.41
C ASP A 383 14.08 4.08 7.86
N GLY A 384 14.99 5.05 8.09
CA GLY A 384 15.22 5.60 9.41
C GLY A 384 14.04 6.43 9.92
N GLU A 385 13.44 7.27 9.08
CA GLU A 385 12.24 8.04 9.42
C GLU A 385 11.05 7.13 9.69
N ARG A 386 10.83 6.10 8.83
CA ARG A 386 9.77 5.09 9.04
C ARG A 386 9.95 4.35 10.36
N TYR A 387 11.19 3.99 10.70
CA TYR A 387 11.53 3.34 11.96
C TYR A 387 11.22 4.24 13.15
N ASP A 388 11.63 5.52 13.09
CA ASP A 388 11.42 6.47 14.18
C ASP A 388 9.93 6.79 14.38
N GLN A 389 9.19 7.05 13.31
CA GLN A 389 7.73 7.29 13.38
C GLN A 389 6.99 6.07 13.94
N TRP A 390 7.33 4.86 13.51
CA TRP A 390 6.72 3.63 14.02
C TRP A 390 6.91 3.48 15.54
N HIS A 391 8.12 3.77 16.04
CA HIS A 391 8.42 3.71 17.47
C HIS A 391 7.71 4.81 18.28
N ARG A 392 7.56 6.04 17.73
CA ARG A 392 6.75 7.10 18.34
C ARG A 392 5.30 6.67 18.51
N ILE A 393 4.73 6.03 17.47
CA ILE A 393 3.35 5.51 17.54
C ILE A 393 3.24 4.44 18.62
N ARG A 394 4.17 3.48 18.65
CA ARG A 394 4.15 2.37 19.60
C ARG A 394 4.28 2.85 21.06
N ARG A 395 5.08 3.88 21.32
CA ARG A 395 5.25 4.47 22.67
C ARG A 395 4.03 5.28 23.12
N GLY A 396 3.10 5.59 22.22
CA GLY A 396 1.95 6.45 22.51
C GLY A 396 2.28 7.95 22.52
N ASP A 397 3.42 8.35 21.91
CA ASP A 397 3.82 9.75 21.79
C ASP A 397 2.94 10.56 20.85
N VAL A 398 2.05 9.90 20.11
CA VAL A 398 1.17 10.50 19.11
C VAL A 398 -0.30 10.13 19.33
N ASP A 399 -1.20 11.03 18.94
CA ASP A 399 -2.65 10.82 19.00
C ASP A 399 -3.26 10.53 17.63
N VAL A 400 -2.62 11.03 16.57
CA VAL A 400 -3.10 10.90 15.20
C VAL A 400 -2.00 10.32 14.33
N VAL A 401 -2.33 9.29 13.57
CA VAL A 401 -1.47 8.73 12.52
C VAL A 401 -2.10 9.07 11.17
N VAL A 402 -1.33 9.70 10.29
CA VAL A 402 -1.71 9.95 8.90
C VAL A 402 -0.81 9.09 8.01
N GLY A 403 -1.39 8.26 7.16
CA GLY A 403 -0.54 7.42 6.31
C GLY A 403 -1.25 6.80 5.12
N THR A 404 -0.45 6.11 4.32
CA THR A 404 -0.96 5.36 3.17
C THR A 404 -1.41 3.95 3.57
N ARG A 405 -1.67 3.11 2.62
CA ARG A 405 -2.15 1.73 2.80
C ARG A 405 -1.51 0.98 3.98
N SER A 406 -0.19 1.02 4.12
CA SER A 406 0.52 0.28 5.19
C SER A 406 0.30 0.84 6.60
N ALA A 407 -0.17 2.08 6.74
CA ALA A 407 -0.48 2.67 8.03
C ALA A 407 -1.62 1.93 8.77
N VAL A 408 -2.38 1.10 8.07
CA VAL A 408 -3.39 0.22 8.68
C VAL A 408 -2.80 -0.72 9.74
N PHE A 409 -1.49 -1.00 9.71
CA PHE A 409 -0.77 -1.81 10.71
C PHE A 409 -0.02 -0.99 11.76
N ALA A 410 -0.13 0.33 11.77
CA ALA A 410 0.55 1.16 12.76
C ALA A 410 0.17 0.74 14.19
N PRO A 411 1.13 0.55 15.12
CA PRO A 411 0.87 0.04 16.46
C PRO A 411 0.26 1.10 17.39
N LEU A 412 -0.84 1.72 16.95
CA LEU A 412 -1.54 2.79 17.65
C LEU A 412 -2.43 2.20 18.76
N PRO A 413 -2.17 2.52 20.04
CA PRO A 413 -3.00 2.03 21.14
C PRO A 413 -4.35 2.76 21.18
N ASP A 414 -5.33 2.23 21.89
CA ASP A 414 -6.65 2.83 22.17
C ASP A 414 -7.31 3.49 20.95
N LEU A 415 -7.29 2.79 19.83
CA LEU A 415 -7.82 3.26 18.56
C LEU A 415 -9.34 3.48 18.65
N GLY A 416 -9.80 4.72 18.39
CA GLY A 416 -11.21 5.12 18.45
C GLY A 416 -11.84 5.41 17.10
N LEU A 417 -11.02 5.78 16.12
CA LEU A 417 -11.50 6.21 14.81
C LEU A 417 -10.52 5.80 13.72
N ILE A 418 -11.05 5.22 12.65
CA ILE A 418 -10.32 5.04 11.40
C ILE A 418 -11.04 5.82 10.31
N LEU A 419 -10.34 6.73 9.68
CA LEU A 419 -10.78 7.48 8.51
C LEU A 419 -10.08 6.92 7.28
N VAL A 420 -10.82 6.61 6.23
CA VAL A 420 -10.27 6.20 4.93
C VAL A 420 -10.76 7.18 3.88
N ASP A 421 -9.89 8.09 3.47
CA ASP A 421 -10.23 9.08 2.44
C ASP A 421 -10.08 8.47 1.05
N GLU A 422 -10.94 8.90 0.11
CA GLU A 422 -11.02 8.35 -1.25
C GLU A 422 -10.99 6.80 -1.25
N GLU A 423 -11.90 6.20 -0.46
CA GLU A 423 -11.92 4.74 -0.15
C GLU A 423 -11.96 3.83 -1.38
N HIS A 424 -12.42 4.38 -2.52
CA HIS A 424 -12.48 3.71 -3.81
C HIS A 424 -11.13 3.59 -4.52
N ASP A 425 -10.08 4.28 -4.01
CA ASP A 425 -8.79 4.36 -4.72
C ASP A 425 -8.09 3.00 -4.79
N GLY A 426 -7.68 2.61 -6.00
CA GLY A 426 -7.01 1.34 -6.25
C GLY A 426 -5.66 1.18 -5.54
N SER A 427 -5.01 2.28 -5.09
CA SER A 427 -3.75 2.22 -4.35
C SER A 427 -3.86 1.56 -2.97
N TYR A 428 -5.08 1.42 -2.44
CA TYR A 428 -5.31 0.65 -1.23
C TYR A 428 -5.16 -0.86 -1.41
N LYS A 429 -5.15 -1.38 -2.64
CA LYS A 429 -4.82 -2.79 -2.91
C LYS A 429 -3.31 -2.96 -3.06
N GLN A 430 -2.74 -3.94 -2.34
CA GLN A 430 -1.34 -4.31 -2.50
C GLN A 430 -1.17 -5.31 -3.65
N GLU A 431 -0.24 -5.05 -4.56
CA GLU A 431 0.01 -5.91 -5.71
C GLU A 431 0.94 -7.09 -5.39
N GLU A 432 1.78 -6.93 -4.36
CA GLU A 432 2.68 -7.99 -3.86
C GLU A 432 2.08 -8.68 -2.64
N SER A 433 2.58 -9.88 -2.31
CA SER A 433 2.13 -10.61 -1.12
C SER A 433 2.56 -9.88 0.18
N PRO A 434 1.64 -9.81 1.15
CA PRO A 434 0.21 -10.15 1.15
C PRO A 434 -0.61 -9.20 0.29
N ARG A 435 -1.48 -9.73 -0.58
CA ARG A 435 -2.31 -8.94 -1.51
C ARG A 435 -3.56 -8.37 -0.82
N TYR A 436 -3.37 -7.70 0.31
CA TYR A 436 -4.47 -7.14 1.09
C TYR A 436 -5.02 -5.84 0.49
N HIS A 437 -6.26 -5.53 0.85
CA HIS A 437 -6.88 -4.23 0.56
C HIS A 437 -6.94 -3.40 1.85
N GLY A 438 -6.24 -2.27 1.88
CA GLY A 438 -6.08 -1.44 3.09
C GLY A 438 -7.41 -0.97 3.69
N ARG A 439 -8.41 -0.59 2.85
CA ARG A 439 -9.76 -0.23 3.29
C ARG A 439 -10.43 -1.38 4.04
N ASP A 440 -10.39 -2.59 3.49
CA ASP A 440 -11.07 -3.74 4.08
C ASP A 440 -10.38 -4.18 5.39
N VAL A 441 -9.05 -4.12 5.42
CA VAL A 441 -8.27 -4.33 6.64
C VAL A 441 -8.58 -3.25 7.69
N ALA A 442 -8.80 -1.99 7.28
CA ALA A 442 -9.20 -0.90 8.18
C ALA A 442 -10.55 -1.16 8.86
N VAL A 443 -11.53 -1.66 8.11
CA VAL A 443 -12.85 -2.04 8.65
C VAL A 443 -12.71 -3.18 9.67
N VAL A 444 -11.89 -4.20 9.37
CA VAL A 444 -11.64 -5.31 10.30
C VAL A 444 -10.89 -4.83 11.54
N ARG A 445 -9.87 -3.99 11.37
CA ARG A 445 -9.13 -3.40 12.48
C ARG A 445 -10.05 -2.56 13.39
N ALA A 446 -10.95 -1.75 12.81
CA ALA A 446 -11.93 -1.00 13.57
C ALA A 446 -12.85 -1.93 14.38
N ARG A 447 -13.27 -3.06 13.77
CA ARG A 447 -14.06 -4.07 14.49
C ARG A 447 -13.32 -4.67 15.66
N MET A 448 -12.04 -5.03 15.49
CA MET A 448 -11.21 -5.58 16.58
C MET A 448 -11.01 -4.56 17.71
N ALA A 449 -10.89 -3.26 17.38
CA ALA A 449 -10.67 -2.18 18.34
C ALA A 449 -11.96 -1.60 18.96
N GLY A 450 -13.15 -2.03 18.56
CA GLY A 450 -14.40 -1.37 18.93
C GLY A 450 -14.43 0.11 18.53
N ALA A 451 -13.94 0.42 17.33
CA ALA A 451 -13.78 1.78 16.81
C ALA A 451 -14.78 2.08 15.67
N LEU A 452 -15.03 3.37 15.44
CA LEU A 452 -15.76 3.85 14.27
C LEU A 452 -14.84 3.83 13.04
N ALA A 453 -15.31 3.25 11.93
CA ALA A 453 -14.69 3.35 10.62
C ALA A 453 -15.50 4.28 9.72
N VAL A 454 -14.89 5.34 9.20
CA VAL A 454 -15.53 6.26 8.23
C VAL A 454 -14.81 6.14 6.90
N LEU A 455 -15.55 5.70 5.88
CA LEU A 455 -15.08 5.54 4.51
C LEU A 455 -15.58 6.74 3.71
N GLY A 456 -14.70 7.62 3.29
CA GLY A 456 -15.08 8.84 2.59
C GLY A 456 -14.77 8.80 1.11
N SER A 457 -15.73 9.21 0.28
CA SER A 457 -15.55 9.32 -1.17
C SER A 457 -16.60 10.24 -1.81
N ALA A 458 -16.23 10.83 -2.94
CA ALA A 458 -17.19 11.46 -3.86
C ALA A 458 -17.79 10.45 -4.85
N THR A 459 -17.05 9.41 -5.12
CA THR A 459 -17.40 8.33 -6.05
C THR A 459 -17.12 6.99 -5.38
N PRO A 460 -17.95 6.58 -4.40
CA PRO A 460 -17.71 5.37 -3.62
C PRO A 460 -17.47 4.14 -4.51
N SER A 461 -16.73 3.16 -3.98
CA SER A 461 -16.64 1.86 -4.64
C SER A 461 -18.01 1.17 -4.65
N MET A 462 -18.27 0.39 -5.70
CA MET A 462 -19.52 -0.38 -5.81
C MET A 462 -19.75 -1.25 -4.56
N GLU A 463 -18.70 -1.81 -3.97
CA GLU A 463 -18.75 -2.64 -2.77
C GLU A 463 -19.18 -1.87 -1.52
N SER A 464 -18.61 -0.68 -1.31
CA SER A 464 -18.93 0.15 -0.14
C SER A 464 -20.35 0.68 -0.20
N PHE A 465 -20.78 1.16 -1.38
CA PHE A 465 -22.13 1.66 -1.56
C PHE A 465 -23.18 0.54 -1.50
N TYR A 466 -22.88 -0.64 -2.05
CA TYR A 466 -23.72 -1.84 -1.93
C TYR A 466 -23.92 -2.26 -0.46
N ASN A 467 -22.87 -2.19 0.38
CA ASN A 467 -22.98 -2.46 1.79
C ASN A 467 -23.81 -1.39 2.52
N ALA A 468 -23.68 -0.13 2.13
CA ALA A 468 -24.49 0.97 2.68
C ALA A 468 -25.99 0.83 2.31
N ARG A 469 -26.29 0.54 1.04
CA ARG A 469 -27.68 0.30 0.57
C ARG A 469 -28.34 -0.91 1.23
N ARG A 470 -27.57 -1.88 1.70
CA ARG A 470 -28.05 -3.07 2.44
C ARG A 470 -28.06 -2.89 3.95
N GLY A 471 -27.78 -1.68 4.46
CA GLY A 471 -27.79 -1.38 5.88
C GLY A 471 -26.64 -2.01 6.68
N ARG A 472 -25.60 -2.56 6.00
CA ARG A 472 -24.40 -3.07 6.65
C ARG A 472 -23.46 -1.94 7.08
N TYR A 473 -23.47 -0.85 6.34
CA TYR A 473 -22.78 0.40 6.64
C TYR A 473 -23.81 1.49 6.86
N GLY A 474 -23.55 2.42 7.77
CA GLY A 474 -24.29 3.68 7.84
C GLY A 474 -23.98 4.49 6.59
N LEU A 475 -24.94 5.32 6.14
CA LEU A 475 -24.75 6.27 5.04
C LEU A 475 -24.95 7.68 5.56
N VAL A 476 -23.95 8.53 5.32
CA VAL A 476 -24.01 9.98 5.55
C VAL A 476 -23.67 10.65 4.22
N SER A 477 -24.52 11.55 3.76
CA SER A 477 -24.36 12.20 2.45
C SER A 477 -24.14 13.70 2.61
N LEU A 478 -23.25 14.26 1.75
CA LEU A 478 -23.02 15.69 1.56
C LEU A 478 -23.26 16.00 0.09
N THR A 479 -24.41 16.59 -0.20
CA THR A 479 -24.90 16.74 -1.58
C THR A 479 -24.48 18.06 -2.22
N ARG A 480 -24.01 19.05 -1.43
CA ARG A 480 -23.63 20.36 -1.90
C ARG A 480 -22.15 20.65 -1.75
N ARG A 481 -21.62 21.48 -2.64
CA ARG A 481 -20.28 22.07 -2.49
C ARG A 481 -20.29 23.16 -1.41
N VAL A 482 -19.15 23.34 -0.76
CA VAL A 482 -18.95 24.49 0.14
C VAL A 482 -19.11 25.79 -0.66
N LEU A 483 -19.79 26.76 -0.08
CA LEU A 483 -20.16 28.07 -0.69
C LEU A 483 -21.12 27.95 -1.90
N ASP A 484 -21.86 26.84 -2.01
CA ASP A 484 -22.79 26.57 -3.13
C ASP A 484 -22.18 26.83 -4.53
N ARG A 485 -20.85 26.62 -4.66
CA ARG A 485 -20.14 26.81 -5.92
C ARG A 485 -20.72 25.88 -7.00
N PRO A 486 -20.97 26.41 -8.21
CA PRO A 486 -21.55 25.59 -9.28
C PRO A 486 -20.60 24.44 -9.66
N MET A 487 -21.17 23.33 -10.06
CA MET A 487 -20.43 22.25 -10.71
C MET A 487 -19.90 22.75 -12.04
N ALA A 488 -18.72 22.23 -12.47
CA ALA A 488 -18.24 22.52 -13.81
C ALA A 488 -19.23 22.04 -14.87
N GLY A 489 -19.47 22.85 -15.88
CA GLY A 489 -20.21 22.44 -17.08
C GLY A 489 -19.43 21.34 -17.79
N VAL A 490 -20.08 20.21 -18.11
CA VAL A 490 -19.41 19.13 -18.84
C VAL A 490 -19.96 19.05 -20.25
N ARG A 491 -19.10 19.31 -21.23
CA ARG A 491 -19.39 19.18 -22.66
C ARG A 491 -18.83 17.87 -23.17
N VAL A 492 -19.68 17.03 -23.76
CA VAL A 492 -19.25 15.79 -24.42
C VAL A 492 -19.06 16.05 -25.91
N VAL A 493 -17.92 15.65 -26.45
CA VAL A 493 -17.62 15.70 -27.87
C VAL A 493 -17.62 14.30 -28.44
N ASP A 494 -18.50 14.05 -29.40
CA ASP A 494 -18.53 12.80 -30.17
C ASP A 494 -17.38 12.77 -31.19
N MET A 495 -16.35 11.99 -30.89
CA MET A 495 -15.18 11.89 -31.77
C MET A 495 -15.48 11.22 -33.11
N ARG A 496 -16.61 10.53 -33.28
CA ARG A 496 -17.03 9.95 -34.56
C ARG A 496 -17.40 11.06 -35.55
N GLU A 497 -18.07 12.11 -35.07
CA GLU A 497 -18.38 13.32 -35.83
C GLU A 497 -17.10 14.09 -36.16
N ALA A 498 -16.26 14.33 -35.16
CA ALA A 498 -14.98 15.02 -35.34
C ALA A 498 -14.06 14.30 -36.36
N TYR A 499 -14.02 12.96 -36.34
CA TYR A 499 -13.24 12.19 -37.33
C TYR A 499 -13.86 12.25 -38.74
N ALA A 500 -15.17 12.38 -38.86
CA ALA A 500 -15.83 12.53 -40.16
C ALA A 500 -15.57 13.90 -40.77
N GLU A 501 -15.50 14.94 -39.94
CA GLU A 501 -15.32 16.33 -40.40
C GLU A 501 -13.83 16.69 -40.60
N GLU A 502 -12.94 16.32 -39.69
CA GLU A 502 -11.55 16.78 -39.63
C GLU A 502 -10.54 15.68 -40.05
N GLY A 503 -11.02 14.44 -40.23
CA GLY A 503 -10.18 13.27 -40.56
C GLY A 503 -9.74 12.44 -39.35
N PRO A 504 -9.23 11.22 -39.61
CA PRO A 504 -8.99 10.22 -38.54
C PRO A 504 -7.81 10.53 -37.65
N ASP A 505 -6.97 11.50 -37.94
CA ASP A 505 -5.75 11.82 -37.20
C ASP A 505 -5.94 12.91 -36.14
N VAL A 506 -7.14 13.44 -35.98
CA VAL A 506 -7.49 14.46 -34.98
C VAL A 506 -7.31 13.90 -33.56
N VAL A 507 -6.51 14.59 -32.77
CA VAL A 507 -6.30 14.30 -31.34
C VAL A 507 -7.10 15.27 -30.47
N LEU A 508 -7.00 16.58 -30.78
CA LEU A 508 -7.75 17.65 -30.12
C LEU A 508 -8.90 18.09 -31.05
N SER A 509 -10.15 17.86 -30.61
CA SER A 509 -11.32 18.32 -31.34
C SER A 509 -11.39 19.86 -31.42
N SER A 510 -12.06 20.41 -32.45
CA SER A 510 -12.25 21.86 -32.58
C SER A 510 -12.79 22.52 -31.33
N PRO A 511 -13.83 21.97 -30.65
CA PRO A 511 -14.31 22.57 -29.38
C PRO A 511 -13.24 22.63 -28.28
N LEU A 512 -12.37 21.64 -28.18
CA LEU A 512 -11.30 21.65 -27.16
C LEU A 512 -10.20 22.63 -27.53
N ARG A 513 -9.82 22.75 -28.81
CA ARG A 513 -8.83 23.73 -29.29
C ARG A 513 -9.28 25.15 -29.04
N GLU A 514 -10.55 25.46 -29.34
CA GLU A 514 -11.15 26.78 -29.15
C GLU A 514 -11.21 27.14 -27.65
N SER A 515 -11.67 26.22 -26.79
CA SER A 515 -11.74 26.46 -25.34
C SER A 515 -10.34 26.58 -24.74
N LEU A 516 -9.32 25.85 -25.22
CA LEU A 516 -7.93 26.02 -24.78
C LEU A 516 -7.40 27.41 -25.10
N ALA A 517 -7.56 27.87 -26.34
CA ALA A 517 -7.16 29.21 -26.76
C ALA A 517 -7.85 30.28 -25.91
N ALA A 518 -9.17 30.23 -25.80
CA ALA A 518 -9.95 31.20 -25.01
C ALA A 518 -9.57 31.21 -23.52
N THR A 519 -9.23 30.06 -22.95
CA THR A 519 -8.81 29.95 -21.54
C THR A 519 -7.45 30.65 -21.33
N LEU A 520 -6.50 30.43 -22.21
CA LEU A 520 -5.19 31.06 -22.11
C LEU A 520 -5.24 32.54 -22.39
N ASP A 521 -6.08 32.99 -23.31
CA ASP A 521 -6.31 34.42 -23.60
C ASP A 521 -6.84 35.18 -22.38
N ARG A 522 -7.60 34.51 -21.50
CA ARG A 522 -8.07 35.06 -20.21
C ARG A 522 -7.01 35.00 -19.10
N GLY A 523 -5.81 34.47 -19.38
CA GLY A 523 -4.76 34.28 -18.36
C GLY A 523 -5.08 33.18 -17.33
N GLU A 524 -6.01 32.29 -17.66
CA GLU A 524 -6.41 31.14 -16.85
C GLU A 524 -5.58 29.90 -17.20
N GLN A 525 -5.74 28.83 -16.44
CA GLN A 525 -4.97 27.59 -16.62
C GLN A 525 -5.87 26.44 -17.11
N ALA A 526 -5.25 25.52 -17.85
CA ALA A 526 -5.91 24.31 -18.33
C ALA A 526 -5.19 23.04 -17.91
N ILE A 527 -5.96 21.97 -17.70
CA ILE A 527 -5.46 20.61 -17.51
C ILE A 527 -5.95 19.75 -18.68
N VAL A 528 -5.02 19.05 -19.35
CA VAL A 528 -5.35 18.10 -20.42
C VAL A 528 -4.98 16.70 -19.97
N LEU A 529 -5.99 15.86 -19.80
CA LEU A 529 -5.89 14.51 -19.27
C LEU A 529 -5.97 13.48 -20.40
N LEU A 530 -4.97 12.61 -20.45
CA LEU A 530 -5.03 11.37 -21.20
C LEU A 530 -5.40 10.25 -20.23
N ASN A 531 -6.47 9.51 -20.51
CA ASN A 531 -6.77 8.30 -19.79
C ASN A 531 -5.64 7.27 -20.06
N PRO A 532 -4.95 6.75 -19.02
CA PRO A 532 -3.69 6.03 -19.21
C PRO A 532 -3.88 4.76 -20.03
N ARG A 533 -2.85 4.43 -20.82
CA ARG A 533 -2.72 3.17 -21.54
C ARG A 533 -2.83 2.00 -20.56
N GLY A 534 -3.84 1.14 -20.74
CA GLY A 534 -3.77 -0.22 -20.24
C GLY A 534 -2.67 -0.99 -20.98
N TYR A 535 -2.03 -1.96 -20.30
CA TYR A 535 -1.12 -2.92 -20.97
C TYR A 535 -1.85 -3.82 -21.98
N ALA A 536 -3.18 -3.80 -22.01
CA ALA A 536 -4.01 -4.59 -22.90
C ALA A 536 -4.26 -3.81 -24.20
N THR A 537 -3.85 -4.38 -25.29
CA THR A 537 -4.12 -3.83 -26.64
C THR A 537 -5.56 -4.18 -27.01
N VAL A 538 -6.44 -3.20 -27.00
CA VAL A 538 -7.85 -3.36 -27.41
C VAL A 538 -8.01 -2.84 -28.82
N VAL A 539 -8.83 -3.49 -29.61
CA VAL A 539 -9.22 -3.01 -30.93
C VAL A 539 -10.50 -2.21 -30.80
N LEU A 540 -10.46 -1.03 -31.35
CA LEU A 540 -11.57 -0.10 -31.42
C LEU A 540 -11.80 0.27 -32.88
N CYS A 541 -13.05 0.29 -33.34
CA CYS A 541 -13.43 0.85 -34.61
C CYS A 541 -13.53 2.38 -34.50
N ARG A 542 -12.71 3.14 -35.20
CA ARG A 542 -12.78 4.62 -35.19
C ARG A 542 -14.09 5.18 -35.72
N GLN A 543 -14.73 4.48 -36.68
CA GLN A 543 -15.95 4.96 -37.28
C GLN A 543 -17.19 4.81 -36.39
N CYS A 544 -17.37 3.70 -35.71
CA CYS A 544 -18.56 3.44 -34.89
C CYS A 544 -18.31 3.24 -33.42
N GLY A 545 -17.03 3.27 -32.95
CA GLY A 545 -16.67 3.06 -31.58
C GLY A 545 -16.70 1.60 -31.10
N ASP A 546 -17.12 0.63 -31.93
CA ASP A 546 -17.29 -0.74 -31.52
C ASP A 546 -16.00 -1.43 -31.09
N THR A 547 -16.06 -2.26 -30.03
CA THR A 547 -14.95 -3.04 -29.51
C THR A 547 -15.23 -4.54 -29.66
N LEU A 548 -14.18 -5.34 -29.76
CA LEU A 548 -14.36 -6.80 -29.78
C LEU A 548 -14.59 -7.30 -28.33
N GLU A 549 -15.80 -7.78 -28.08
CA GLU A 549 -16.21 -8.28 -26.75
C GLU A 549 -16.27 -9.82 -26.70
N CYS A 550 -16.06 -10.36 -25.52
CA CYS A 550 -16.20 -11.78 -25.25
C CYS A 550 -17.68 -12.14 -25.06
N PRO A 551 -18.24 -13.08 -25.85
CA PRO A 551 -19.67 -13.46 -25.76
C PRO A 551 -20.03 -14.12 -24.41
N ASN A 552 -19.03 -14.67 -23.69
CA ASN A 552 -19.24 -15.38 -22.43
C ASN A 552 -19.05 -14.50 -21.19
N CYS A 553 -18.28 -13.39 -21.30
CA CYS A 553 -17.84 -12.61 -20.14
C CYS A 553 -18.21 -11.13 -20.23
N SER A 554 -18.67 -10.66 -21.40
CA SER A 554 -18.98 -9.24 -21.67
C SER A 554 -17.85 -8.29 -21.24
N VAL A 555 -16.61 -8.69 -21.54
CA VAL A 555 -15.40 -7.87 -21.40
C VAL A 555 -14.70 -7.81 -22.73
N SER A 556 -14.00 -6.72 -23.02
CA SER A 556 -13.23 -6.57 -24.25
C SER A 556 -12.17 -7.66 -24.41
N LEU A 557 -11.95 -8.11 -25.65
CA LEU A 557 -10.91 -9.06 -25.98
C LEU A 557 -9.56 -8.37 -26.11
N THR A 558 -8.52 -8.98 -25.58
CA THR A 558 -7.14 -8.50 -25.72
C THR A 558 -6.53 -9.02 -27.02
N VAL A 559 -5.92 -8.14 -27.79
CA VAL A 559 -5.28 -8.49 -29.06
C VAL A 559 -3.84 -8.95 -28.86
N HIS A 560 -3.55 -10.09 -29.42
CA HIS A 560 -2.20 -10.65 -29.53
C HIS A 560 -1.71 -10.50 -30.97
N LYS A 561 -1.05 -9.36 -31.28
CA LYS A 561 -0.61 -8.99 -32.64
C LYS A 561 0.19 -10.09 -33.32
N ALA A 562 1.18 -10.66 -32.63
CA ALA A 562 2.04 -11.70 -33.18
C ALA A 562 1.29 -13.00 -33.53
N ALA A 563 0.14 -13.25 -32.90
CA ALA A 563 -0.70 -14.42 -33.14
C ALA A 563 -1.88 -14.13 -34.06
N GLY A 564 -2.14 -12.86 -34.44
CA GLY A 564 -3.30 -12.45 -35.26
C GLY A 564 -4.65 -12.78 -34.61
N ARG A 565 -4.73 -12.85 -33.27
CA ARG A 565 -5.93 -13.30 -32.55
C ARG A 565 -6.30 -12.32 -31.44
N ALA A 566 -7.61 -12.23 -31.16
CA ALA A 566 -8.19 -11.58 -30.01
C ALA A 566 -8.64 -12.64 -28.99
N GLN A 567 -8.31 -12.48 -27.68
CA GLN A 567 -8.50 -13.51 -26.66
C GLN A 567 -9.09 -12.94 -25.37
N CYS A 568 -10.03 -13.67 -24.77
CA CYS A 568 -10.53 -13.40 -23.44
C CYS A 568 -9.64 -14.02 -22.37
N HIS A 569 -9.12 -13.21 -21.45
CA HIS A 569 -8.27 -13.68 -20.34
C HIS A 569 -9.05 -14.24 -19.15
N TYR A 570 -10.39 -14.22 -19.19
CA TYR A 570 -11.24 -14.83 -18.16
C TYR A 570 -11.61 -16.27 -18.48
N CYS A 571 -12.14 -16.52 -19.68
CA CYS A 571 -12.65 -17.83 -20.08
C CYS A 571 -11.83 -18.52 -21.19
N ASN A 572 -10.79 -17.86 -21.69
CA ASN A 572 -9.95 -18.33 -22.79
C ASN A 572 -10.64 -18.37 -24.17
N TYR A 573 -11.84 -17.76 -24.34
CA TYR A 573 -12.44 -17.59 -25.66
C TYR A 573 -11.46 -16.85 -26.58
N SER A 574 -11.33 -17.29 -27.82
CA SER A 574 -10.40 -16.71 -28.80
C SER A 574 -11.01 -16.71 -30.20
N MET A 575 -10.81 -15.58 -30.90
CA MET A 575 -11.22 -15.44 -32.30
C MET A 575 -10.08 -14.87 -33.14
N THR A 576 -10.10 -15.09 -34.42
CA THR A 576 -9.19 -14.43 -35.38
C THR A 576 -9.47 -12.95 -35.40
N LEU A 577 -8.44 -12.11 -35.49
CA LEU A 577 -8.61 -10.67 -35.58
C LEU A 577 -9.30 -10.32 -36.91
N PRO A 578 -10.51 -9.71 -36.92
CA PRO A 578 -11.19 -9.33 -38.12
C PRO A 578 -10.43 -8.20 -38.81
N ARG A 579 -10.54 -8.12 -40.15
CA ARG A 579 -9.95 -7.05 -40.96
C ARG A 579 -10.87 -5.82 -41.05
N VAL A 580 -12.15 -6.01 -40.83
CA VAL A 580 -13.18 -4.97 -40.88
C VAL A 580 -14.02 -5.06 -39.61
N CYS A 581 -14.65 -3.97 -39.24
CA CYS A 581 -15.53 -3.91 -38.09
C CYS A 581 -16.75 -4.84 -38.30
N SER A 582 -17.06 -5.65 -37.29
CA SER A 582 -18.21 -6.56 -37.32
C SER A 582 -19.56 -5.82 -37.32
N LYS A 583 -19.59 -4.57 -36.86
CA LYS A 583 -20.80 -3.77 -36.73
C LYS A 583 -21.07 -2.84 -37.92
N CYS A 584 -20.06 -2.13 -38.42
CA CYS A 584 -20.24 -1.14 -39.49
C CYS A 584 -19.44 -1.45 -40.75
N ALA A 585 -18.75 -2.60 -40.84
CA ALA A 585 -17.93 -3.07 -41.94
C ALA A 585 -16.76 -2.12 -42.34
N ALA A 586 -16.47 -1.11 -41.56
CA ALA A 586 -15.35 -0.19 -41.82
C ALA A 586 -13.98 -0.85 -41.62
N PRO A 587 -12.98 -0.51 -42.44
CA PRO A 587 -11.62 -1.05 -42.31
C PRO A 587 -10.78 -0.38 -41.24
N TYR A 588 -11.37 0.48 -40.42
CA TYR A 588 -10.69 1.35 -39.46
C TYR A 588 -10.62 0.71 -38.04
N LEU A 589 -10.16 -0.54 -37.97
CA LEU A 589 -9.89 -1.22 -36.71
C LEU A 589 -8.47 -0.86 -36.23
N GLU A 590 -8.38 -0.12 -35.15
CA GLU A 590 -7.10 0.31 -34.63
C GLU A 590 -6.85 -0.13 -33.17
N LEU A 591 -5.57 -0.25 -32.88
CA LEU A 591 -5.06 -0.46 -31.54
C LEU A 591 -4.93 0.90 -30.85
N VAL A 592 -5.81 1.18 -29.90
CA VAL A 592 -5.92 2.50 -29.26
C VAL A 592 -4.73 2.82 -28.38
N GLY A 593 -4.17 4.03 -28.51
CA GLY A 593 -3.23 4.64 -27.58
C GLY A 593 -2.37 5.75 -28.14
N PHE A 594 -2.70 7.01 -27.80
CA PHE A 594 -1.79 8.16 -27.99
C PHE A 594 -0.82 8.25 -26.79
N GLY A 595 0.37 8.88 -26.99
CA GLY A 595 1.26 9.28 -25.88
C GLY A 595 0.94 10.70 -25.41
N THR A 596 1.21 11.00 -24.16
CA THR A 596 1.16 12.37 -23.61
C THR A 596 2.08 13.31 -24.38
N GLU A 597 3.14 12.79 -24.97
CA GLU A 597 4.07 13.52 -25.84
C GLU A 597 3.40 14.10 -27.07
N ARG A 598 2.55 13.32 -27.75
CA ARG A 598 1.83 13.79 -28.93
C ARG A 598 0.84 14.91 -28.59
N ILE A 599 0.18 14.82 -27.45
CA ILE A 599 -0.75 15.86 -26.95
C ILE A 599 0.03 17.13 -26.61
N GLU A 600 1.13 17.01 -25.92
CA GLU A 600 2.02 18.15 -25.61
C GLU A 600 2.50 18.85 -26.87
N GLN A 601 2.97 18.09 -27.87
CA GLN A 601 3.44 18.61 -29.15
C GLN A 601 2.33 19.32 -29.92
N GLU A 602 1.12 18.76 -29.97
CA GLU A 602 -0.02 19.36 -30.66
C GLU A 602 -0.45 20.68 -30.01
N ILE A 603 -0.50 20.74 -28.67
CA ILE A 603 -0.78 21.98 -27.92
C ILE A 603 0.29 23.04 -28.19
N ARG A 604 1.58 22.67 -28.21
CA ARG A 604 2.68 23.61 -28.50
C ARG A 604 2.64 24.13 -29.93
N THR A 605 2.20 23.32 -30.89
CA THR A 605 2.00 23.70 -32.28
C THR A 605 0.83 24.65 -32.42
N LEU A 606 -0.27 24.36 -31.74
CA LEU A 606 -1.47 25.19 -31.76
C LEU A 606 -1.32 26.51 -31.02
N LEU A 607 -0.63 26.52 -29.90
CA LEU A 607 -0.44 27.66 -29.01
C LEU A 607 1.04 27.81 -28.64
N PRO A 608 1.87 28.37 -29.56
CA PRO A 608 3.32 28.42 -29.38
C PRO A 608 3.78 29.23 -28.16
N ALA A 609 2.97 30.20 -27.72
CA ALA A 609 3.25 31.02 -26.53
C ALA A 609 2.94 30.30 -25.22
N ALA A 610 2.20 29.19 -25.24
CA ALA A 610 1.78 28.48 -24.03
C ALA A 610 2.93 27.75 -23.32
N ARG A 611 3.02 27.92 -22.01
CA ARG A 611 3.99 27.24 -21.15
C ARG A 611 3.41 25.90 -20.72
N VAL A 612 3.73 24.85 -21.45
CA VAL A 612 3.16 23.50 -21.25
C VAL A 612 4.08 22.66 -20.37
N GLY A 613 3.53 22.07 -19.30
CA GLY A 613 4.18 21.08 -18.45
C GLY A 613 3.60 19.68 -18.67
N ARG A 614 4.45 18.63 -18.61
CA ARG A 614 4.01 17.24 -18.79
C ARG A 614 4.34 16.37 -17.57
N VAL A 615 3.34 15.59 -17.13
CA VAL A 615 3.45 14.60 -16.04
C VAL A 615 3.12 13.22 -16.57
N ASP A 616 4.14 12.37 -16.69
CA ASP A 616 3.99 10.98 -17.08
C ASP A 616 4.92 10.06 -16.27
N ARG A 617 4.90 8.74 -16.57
CA ARG A 617 5.77 7.76 -15.89
C ARG A 617 7.26 8.06 -16.03
N ASP A 618 7.71 8.69 -17.10
CA ASP A 618 9.12 8.97 -17.31
C ASP A 618 9.57 10.21 -16.52
N THR A 619 8.69 11.21 -16.37
CA THR A 619 8.94 12.38 -15.50
C THR A 619 8.94 12.03 -14.01
N VAL A 620 8.21 10.98 -13.60
CA VAL A 620 8.11 10.50 -12.19
C VAL A 620 9.40 9.81 -11.70
N ARG A 621 10.26 9.30 -12.57
CA ARG A 621 11.47 8.54 -12.18
C ARG A 621 12.44 9.32 -11.31
N ARG A 622 12.45 10.65 -11.37
CA ARG A 622 13.28 11.49 -10.51
C ARG A 622 12.52 11.91 -9.27
N ARG A 623 13.06 11.57 -8.10
CA ARG A 623 12.48 11.93 -6.80
C ARG A 623 12.24 13.43 -6.72
N GLY A 624 11.01 13.87 -6.43
CA GLY A 624 10.64 15.28 -6.31
C GLY A 624 10.28 16.01 -7.61
N ALA A 625 10.53 15.44 -8.81
CA ALA A 625 10.28 16.13 -10.10
C ALA A 625 8.79 16.49 -10.30
N VAL A 626 7.88 15.58 -9.93
CA VAL A 626 6.44 15.82 -10.01
C VAL A 626 6.02 16.94 -9.07
N ALA A 627 6.50 16.91 -7.81
CA ALA A 627 6.19 17.94 -6.83
C ALA A 627 6.66 19.33 -7.30
N ALA A 628 7.86 19.42 -7.83
CA ALA A 628 8.40 20.66 -8.38
C ALA A 628 7.55 21.19 -9.56
N LEU A 629 7.13 20.30 -10.47
CA LEU A 629 6.30 20.70 -11.61
C LEU A 629 4.92 21.20 -11.17
N LEU A 630 4.29 20.51 -10.22
CA LEU A 630 2.99 20.90 -9.66
C LEU A 630 3.07 22.22 -8.88
N THR A 631 4.18 22.47 -8.17
CA THR A 631 4.45 23.78 -7.52
C THR A 631 4.56 24.89 -8.54
N ARG A 632 5.31 24.70 -9.63
CA ARG A 632 5.40 25.67 -10.72
C ARG A 632 4.06 25.94 -11.38
N PHE A 633 3.25 24.90 -11.60
CA PHE A 633 1.89 25.07 -12.13
C PHE A 633 0.99 25.85 -11.15
N ALA A 634 1.02 25.53 -9.87
CA ALA A 634 0.29 26.25 -8.85
C ALA A 634 0.73 27.73 -8.75
N ALA A 635 2.02 28.02 -8.93
CA ALA A 635 2.57 29.39 -8.97
C ALA A 635 2.20 30.17 -10.26
N GLY A 636 1.66 29.50 -11.28
CA GLY A 636 1.30 30.08 -12.57
C GLY A 636 2.47 30.28 -13.52
N GLU A 637 3.55 29.57 -13.31
CA GLU A 637 4.67 29.49 -14.24
C GLU A 637 4.36 28.62 -15.47
N LEU A 638 3.30 27.85 -15.41
CA LEU A 638 2.80 27.01 -16.48
C LEU A 638 1.32 27.30 -16.73
N ASP A 639 0.91 27.29 -17.99
CA ASP A 639 -0.44 27.60 -18.43
C ASP A 639 -1.26 26.32 -18.65
N VAL A 640 -0.61 25.29 -19.22
CA VAL A 640 -1.25 23.99 -19.48
C VAL A 640 -0.47 22.85 -18.81
N LEU A 641 -1.18 21.98 -18.14
CA LEU A 641 -0.64 20.76 -17.57
C LEU A 641 -1.19 19.54 -18.31
N VAL A 642 -0.33 18.82 -19.03
CA VAL A 642 -0.68 17.58 -19.74
C VAL A 642 -0.26 16.37 -18.91
N GLY A 643 -1.12 15.38 -18.74
CA GLY A 643 -0.70 14.18 -18.04
C GLY A 643 -1.78 13.10 -17.92
N THR A 644 -1.51 12.15 -17.03
CA THR A 644 -2.41 11.02 -16.77
C THR A 644 -3.20 11.24 -15.46
N GLN A 645 -3.90 10.22 -14.96
CA GLN A 645 -4.70 10.27 -13.73
C GLN A 645 -3.97 10.89 -12.51
N MET A 646 -2.63 10.93 -12.51
CA MET A 646 -1.85 11.47 -11.41
C MET A 646 -2.12 12.96 -11.15
N ILE A 647 -2.40 13.74 -12.21
CA ILE A 647 -2.69 15.19 -12.07
C ILE A 647 -4.16 15.45 -11.66
N ALA A 648 -5.04 14.45 -11.79
CA ALA A 648 -6.43 14.55 -11.36
C ALA A 648 -6.63 14.43 -9.85
N LYS A 649 -5.61 13.97 -9.10
CA LYS A 649 -5.73 13.62 -7.68
C LYS A 649 -4.95 14.57 -6.76
N GLY A 650 -5.53 14.93 -5.61
CA GLY A 650 -4.82 15.49 -4.46
C GLY A 650 -4.40 16.97 -4.51
N HIS A 651 -4.59 17.69 -5.63
CA HIS A 651 -4.16 19.09 -5.78
C HIS A 651 -5.34 20.02 -5.98
N ASP A 652 -5.21 21.24 -5.46
CA ASP A 652 -6.17 22.32 -5.62
C ASP A 652 -5.50 23.43 -6.46
N PHE A 653 -6.07 23.70 -7.65
CA PHE A 653 -5.56 24.71 -8.58
C PHE A 653 -6.67 25.71 -8.89
N PRO A 654 -6.76 26.82 -8.13
CA PRO A 654 -7.86 27.78 -8.25
C PRO A 654 -7.99 28.43 -9.63
N ARG A 655 -6.87 28.55 -10.37
CA ARG A 655 -6.85 29.16 -11.71
C ARG A 655 -7.22 28.22 -12.85
N VAL A 656 -7.43 26.92 -12.56
CA VAL A 656 -7.85 25.96 -13.57
C VAL A 656 -9.35 26.09 -13.84
N THR A 657 -9.68 26.61 -14.99
CA THR A 657 -11.07 26.78 -15.46
C THR A 657 -11.43 25.81 -16.57
N LEU A 658 -10.46 25.24 -17.28
CA LEU A 658 -10.67 24.24 -18.33
C LEU A 658 -10.01 22.91 -18.00
N VAL A 659 -10.77 21.81 -18.19
CA VAL A 659 -10.23 20.47 -18.16
C VAL A 659 -10.63 19.70 -19.42
N GLY A 660 -9.64 19.32 -20.24
CA GLY A 660 -9.83 18.45 -21.42
C GLY A 660 -9.54 16.98 -21.08
N VAL A 661 -10.44 16.08 -21.41
CA VAL A 661 -10.23 14.62 -21.32
C VAL A 661 -10.12 14.03 -22.73
N ILE A 662 -8.93 13.50 -23.02
CA ILE A 662 -8.65 12.88 -24.32
C ILE A 662 -8.95 11.38 -24.21
N SER A 663 -9.74 10.85 -25.14
CA SER A 663 -10.04 9.42 -25.25
C SER A 663 -10.55 8.79 -23.95
N ALA A 664 -11.70 9.26 -23.47
CA ALA A 664 -12.38 8.67 -22.30
C ALA A 664 -12.62 7.16 -22.45
N ASP A 665 -12.74 6.69 -23.68
CA ASP A 665 -13.01 5.30 -24.08
C ASP A 665 -11.88 4.31 -23.76
N VAL A 666 -10.64 4.77 -23.63
CA VAL A 666 -9.52 3.86 -23.30
C VAL A 666 -9.78 3.12 -22.00
N GLY A 667 -10.43 3.78 -21.03
CA GLY A 667 -10.88 3.15 -19.80
C GLY A 667 -11.93 2.07 -20.03
N LEU A 668 -12.91 2.34 -20.86
CA LEU A 668 -14.01 1.41 -21.19
C LEU A 668 -13.55 0.19 -21.97
N GLY A 669 -12.57 0.37 -22.86
CA GLY A 669 -11.99 -0.70 -23.65
C GLY A 669 -11.12 -1.69 -22.86
N LEU A 670 -10.87 -1.49 -21.57
CA LEU A 670 -10.08 -2.43 -20.80
C LEU A 670 -10.81 -3.76 -20.60
N ALA A 671 -10.08 -4.88 -20.69
CA ALA A 671 -10.59 -6.22 -20.41
C ALA A 671 -10.79 -6.44 -18.90
N ASP A 672 -11.51 -5.54 -18.24
CA ASP A 672 -11.77 -5.57 -16.80
C ASP A 672 -13.23 -5.18 -16.52
N PHE A 673 -13.95 -5.98 -15.74
CA PHE A 673 -15.35 -5.71 -15.41
C PHE A 673 -15.56 -4.40 -14.65
N ARG A 674 -14.50 -3.80 -14.08
CA ARG A 674 -14.53 -2.50 -13.40
C ARG A 674 -14.26 -1.32 -14.33
N ALA A 675 -14.16 -1.55 -15.64
CA ALA A 675 -13.81 -0.52 -16.62
C ALA A 675 -14.77 0.68 -16.58
N ALA A 676 -16.07 0.43 -16.53
CA ALA A 676 -17.11 1.47 -16.44
C ALA A 676 -17.04 2.25 -15.13
N GLU A 677 -16.86 1.55 -14.00
CA GLU A 677 -16.70 2.18 -12.68
C GLU A 677 -15.49 3.12 -12.64
N ARG A 678 -14.33 2.67 -13.14
CA ARG A 678 -13.11 3.50 -13.17
C ARG A 678 -13.24 4.70 -14.10
N THR A 679 -13.92 4.52 -15.24
CA THR A 679 -14.19 5.63 -16.18
C THR A 679 -15.09 6.67 -15.51
N PHE A 680 -16.19 6.24 -14.89
CA PHE A 680 -17.05 7.14 -14.13
C PHE A 680 -16.30 7.91 -13.04
N GLN A 681 -15.52 7.20 -12.20
CA GLN A 681 -14.73 7.79 -11.11
C GLN A 681 -13.73 8.82 -11.63
N LEU A 682 -13.00 8.48 -12.70
CA LEU A 682 -12.04 9.39 -13.32
C LEU A 682 -12.72 10.65 -13.85
N LEU A 683 -13.76 10.51 -14.67
CA LEU A 683 -14.44 11.65 -15.28
C LEU A 683 -15.07 12.57 -14.23
N THR A 684 -15.69 12.01 -13.18
CA THR A 684 -16.25 12.79 -12.08
C THR A 684 -15.19 13.55 -11.29
N GLN A 685 -14.04 12.89 -11.00
CA GLN A 685 -12.93 13.55 -10.30
C GLN A 685 -12.33 14.69 -11.14
N VAL A 686 -12.20 14.48 -12.43
CA VAL A 686 -11.62 15.43 -13.39
C VAL A 686 -12.55 16.63 -13.57
N ALA A 687 -13.83 16.40 -13.83
CA ALA A 687 -14.83 17.46 -13.88
C ALA A 687 -14.86 18.30 -12.57
N GLY A 688 -14.66 17.62 -11.43
CA GLY A 688 -14.55 18.27 -10.13
C GLY A 688 -13.30 19.14 -9.92
N ARG A 689 -12.32 19.16 -10.86
CA ARG A 689 -11.13 20.03 -10.80
C ARG A 689 -11.37 21.40 -11.44
N ALA A 690 -12.18 21.48 -12.48
CA ALA A 690 -12.53 22.74 -13.09
C ALA A 690 -13.41 23.59 -12.17
N GLY A 691 -13.15 24.90 -12.12
CA GLY A 691 -13.98 25.84 -11.37
C GLY A 691 -13.91 25.69 -9.85
N ARG A 692 -12.76 25.43 -9.29
CA ARG A 692 -12.53 25.48 -7.83
C ARG A 692 -12.28 26.88 -7.30
N GLY A 693 -11.95 27.82 -8.18
CA GLY A 693 -11.91 29.26 -7.91
C GLY A 693 -13.32 29.87 -7.87
N ASP A 694 -13.37 31.16 -8.08
CA ASP A 694 -14.61 31.94 -8.13
C ASP A 694 -15.24 31.97 -9.53
N VAL A 695 -14.52 31.46 -10.54
CA VAL A 695 -14.95 31.36 -11.94
C VAL A 695 -15.50 29.96 -12.22
N ALA A 696 -16.65 29.89 -12.91
CA ALA A 696 -17.21 28.62 -13.33
C ALA A 696 -16.24 27.88 -14.27
N GLY A 697 -16.05 26.60 -14.03
CA GLY A 697 -15.17 25.77 -14.86
C GLY A 697 -15.91 25.02 -15.95
N GLU A 698 -15.19 24.63 -16.99
CA GLU A 698 -15.65 23.76 -18.08
C GLU A 698 -14.80 22.47 -18.13
N ALA A 699 -15.47 21.33 -18.38
CA ALA A 699 -14.80 20.09 -18.70
C ALA A 699 -15.24 19.61 -20.08
N ILE A 700 -14.30 19.34 -20.98
CA ILE A 700 -14.56 18.81 -22.32
C ILE A 700 -14.10 17.36 -22.36
N VAL A 701 -15.05 16.45 -22.64
CA VAL A 701 -14.82 15.02 -22.66
C VAL A 701 -14.92 14.52 -24.10
N GLN A 702 -13.80 14.14 -24.69
CA GLN A 702 -13.74 13.52 -26.01
C GLN A 702 -13.93 12.01 -25.92
N THR A 703 -14.92 11.48 -26.64
CA THR A 703 -15.32 10.07 -26.57
C THR A 703 -15.95 9.55 -27.87
N LEU A 704 -15.76 8.28 -28.17
CA LEU A 704 -16.48 7.54 -29.22
C LEU A 704 -17.81 6.93 -28.72
N HIS A 705 -18.05 6.98 -27.40
CA HIS A 705 -19.22 6.39 -26.74
C HIS A 705 -20.02 7.43 -25.92
N PRO A 706 -20.51 8.52 -26.50
CA PRO A 706 -21.19 9.58 -25.75
C PRO A 706 -22.47 9.09 -25.05
N SER A 707 -23.11 8.03 -25.56
CA SER A 707 -24.30 7.43 -24.98
C SER A 707 -24.03 6.40 -23.87
N HIS A 708 -22.77 6.02 -23.64
CA HIS A 708 -22.45 5.02 -22.62
C HIS A 708 -22.85 5.54 -21.23
N TYR A 709 -23.55 4.71 -20.42
CA TYR A 709 -24.12 5.15 -19.13
C TYR A 709 -23.05 5.72 -18.19
N SER A 710 -21.82 5.15 -18.12
CA SER A 710 -20.77 5.66 -17.25
C SER A 710 -20.33 7.09 -17.63
N ILE A 711 -20.25 7.42 -18.92
CA ILE A 711 -19.92 8.76 -19.42
C ILE A 711 -21.09 9.71 -19.15
N ARG A 712 -22.30 9.31 -19.55
CA ARG A 712 -23.52 10.11 -19.39
C ARG A 712 -23.78 10.50 -17.94
N HIS A 713 -23.65 9.55 -16.98
CA HIS A 713 -23.85 9.84 -15.57
C HIS A 713 -22.66 10.60 -14.95
N ALA A 714 -21.41 10.35 -15.41
CA ALA A 714 -20.26 11.12 -14.95
C ALA A 714 -20.37 12.61 -15.34
N CYS A 715 -20.86 12.91 -16.54
CA CYS A 715 -21.08 14.28 -17.01
C CYS A 715 -22.18 15.01 -16.20
N ARG A 716 -23.13 14.27 -15.66
CA ARG A 716 -24.17 14.80 -14.74
C ARG A 716 -23.74 14.73 -13.28
N GLN A 717 -22.59 14.12 -12.98
CA GLN A 717 -22.08 13.84 -11.64
C GLN A 717 -23.09 13.06 -10.78
N ASP A 718 -23.92 12.24 -11.42
CA ASP A 718 -24.97 11.42 -10.79
C ASP A 718 -24.42 10.01 -10.49
N TYR A 719 -23.85 9.89 -9.27
CA TYR A 719 -23.31 8.62 -8.81
C TYR A 719 -24.41 7.57 -8.58
N VAL A 720 -25.58 8.00 -8.08
CA VAL A 720 -26.65 7.05 -7.74
C VAL A 720 -27.20 6.37 -8.98
N ALA A 721 -27.50 7.15 -10.03
CA ALA A 721 -27.95 6.58 -11.31
C ALA A 721 -26.88 5.69 -11.95
N PHE A 722 -25.60 6.10 -11.89
CA PHE A 722 -24.50 5.25 -12.32
C PHE A 722 -24.47 3.92 -11.57
N TYR A 723 -24.55 3.96 -10.25
CA TYR A 723 -24.52 2.76 -9.40
C TYR A 723 -25.65 1.79 -9.76
N GLU A 724 -26.85 2.26 -10.02
CA GLU A 724 -27.99 1.42 -10.34
C GLU A 724 -27.83 0.71 -11.70
N ASP A 725 -27.35 1.43 -12.73
CA ASP A 725 -27.08 0.84 -14.03
C ASP A 725 -25.91 -0.17 -13.97
N GLU A 726 -24.82 0.20 -13.30
CA GLU A 726 -23.65 -0.67 -13.12
C GLU A 726 -23.97 -1.91 -12.28
N LEU A 727 -24.76 -1.77 -11.21
CA LEU A 727 -25.14 -2.91 -10.38
C LEU A 727 -25.99 -3.90 -11.16
N ARG A 728 -26.96 -3.42 -11.97
CA ARG A 728 -27.80 -4.27 -12.83
C ARG A 728 -26.93 -5.09 -13.79
N PHE A 729 -25.93 -4.46 -14.42
CA PHE A 729 -24.94 -5.16 -15.26
C PHE A 729 -24.17 -6.22 -14.48
N ARG A 730 -23.64 -5.86 -13.28
CA ARG A 730 -22.85 -6.78 -12.46
C ARG A 730 -23.65 -7.95 -11.92
N GLU A 731 -24.92 -7.75 -11.58
CA GLU A 731 -25.81 -8.82 -11.15
C GLU A 731 -26.10 -9.79 -12.30
N ALA A 732 -26.46 -9.28 -13.49
CA ALA A 732 -26.69 -10.07 -14.67
C ALA A 732 -25.48 -10.91 -15.08
N MET A 733 -24.28 -10.31 -15.04
CA MET A 733 -23.02 -10.95 -15.38
C MET A 733 -22.36 -11.68 -14.20
N ARG A 734 -22.97 -11.64 -13.02
CA ARG A 734 -22.45 -12.24 -11.77
C ARG A 734 -21.04 -11.75 -11.42
N TYR A 735 -20.84 -10.44 -11.37
CA TYR A 735 -19.59 -9.78 -10.93
C TYR A 735 -19.72 -9.20 -9.50
N PRO A 736 -18.59 -8.93 -8.81
CA PRO A 736 -18.63 -8.19 -7.56
C PRO A 736 -19.34 -6.82 -7.72
N PRO A 737 -20.15 -6.38 -6.76
CA PRO A 737 -20.32 -6.90 -5.38
C PRO A 737 -21.34 -8.05 -5.22
N ALA A 738 -22.11 -8.40 -6.28
CA ALA A 738 -23.15 -9.44 -6.21
C ALA A 738 -22.56 -10.84 -5.88
N VAL A 739 -21.34 -11.11 -6.36
CA VAL A 739 -20.58 -12.33 -6.07
C VAL A 739 -19.16 -11.97 -5.63
N ALA A 740 -18.42 -12.94 -5.12
CA ALA A 740 -17.00 -12.85 -4.84
C ALA A 740 -16.15 -13.39 -6.00
N LEU A 741 -14.92 -12.92 -6.10
CA LEU A 741 -13.95 -13.33 -7.11
C LEU A 741 -12.61 -13.65 -6.45
N VAL A 742 -12.00 -14.76 -6.84
CA VAL A 742 -10.61 -15.09 -6.49
C VAL A 742 -9.85 -15.35 -7.78
N ASN A 743 -8.74 -14.66 -7.98
CA ASN A 743 -7.82 -14.88 -9.10
C ASN A 743 -6.64 -15.73 -8.63
N VAL A 744 -6.34 -16.79 -9.37
CA VAL A 744 -5.22 -17.69 -9.14
C VAL A 744 -4.29 -17.61 -10.35
N VAL A 745 -3.08 -17.09 -10.16
CA VAL A 745 -2.09 -16.89 -11.22
C VAL A 745 -0.93 -17.86 -11.02
N VAL A 746 -0.63 -18.65 -12.03
CA VAL A 746 0.45 -19.64 -12.03
C VAL A 746 1.59 -19.15 -12.90
N LYS A 747 2.81 -19.30 -12.42
CA LYS A 747 4.04 -18.89 -13.10
C LYS A 747 4.86 -20.12 -13.48
N ALA A 748 5.45 -20.12 -14.68
CA ALA A 748 6.36 -21.17 -15.13
C ALA A 748 7.40 -20.62 -16.12
N ARG A 749 8.41 -21.43 -16.42
CA ARG A 749 9.46 -21.07 -17.37
C ARG A 749 8.95 -21.03 -18.82
N THR A 750 8.00 -21.89 -19.17
CA THR A 750 7.37 -21.92 -20.48
C THR A 750 5.89 -21.59 -20.40
N ARG A 751 5.29 -21.15 -21.52
CA ARG A 751 3.84 -20.90 -21.62
C ARG A 751 3.05 -22.19 -21.45
N GLN A 752 3.55 -23.29 -21.99
CA GLN A 752 2.90 -24.59 -21.93
C GLN A 752 2.82 -25.08 -20.48
N ASP A 753 3.93 -25.04 -19.74
CA ASP A 753 3.95 -25.45 -18.33
C ASP A 753 2.99 -24.58 -17.48
N ALA A 754 2.97 -23.25 -17.71
CA ALA A 754 2.08 -22.36 -16.97
C ALA A 754 0.60 -22.72 -17.18
N ILE A 755 0.20 -23.02 -18.42
CA ILE A 755 -1.19 -23.43 -18.72
C ILE A 755 -1.47 -24.83 -18.16
N GLN A 756 -0.54 -25.76 -18.25
CA GLN A 756 -0.70 -27.12 -17.74
C GLN A 756 -0.82 -27.14 -16.22
N ASP A 757 0.06 -26.45 -15.50
CA ASP A 757 -0.01 -26.30 -14.04
C ASP A 757 -1.33 -25.63 -13.61
N ALA A 758 -1.78 -24.58 -14.33
CA ALA A 758 -3.04 -23.93 -14.07
C ALA A 758 -4.24 -24.86 -14.35
N ALA A 759 -4.15 -25.74 -15.37
CA ALA A 759 -5.18 -26.73 -15.66
C ALA A 759 -5.28 -27.80 -14.57
N GLN A 760 -4.16 -28.24 -14.01
CA GLN A 760 -4.13 -29.16 -12.88
C GLN A 760 -4.81 -28.56 -11.64
N ILE A 761 -4.54 -27.29 -11.33
CA ILE A 761 -5.19 -26.57 -10.24
C ILE A 761 -6.68 -26.43 -10.50
N ALA A 762 -7.08 -26.05 -11.72
CA ALA A 762 -8.49 -25.89 -12.09
C ALA A 762 -9.26 -27.22 -11.96
N SER A 763 -8.67 -28.34 -12.39
CA SER A 763 -9.25 -29.68 -12.25
C SER A 763 -9.41 -30.07 -10.77
N ALA A 764 -8.36 -29.82 -9.96
CA ALA A 764 -8.41 -30.09 -8.52
C ALA A 764 -9.49 -29.25 -7.81
N LEU A 765 -9.62 -27.96 -8.17
CA LEU A 765 -10.66 -27.11 -7.59
C LEU A 765 -12.08 -27.54 -7.98
N ARG A 766 -12.28 -28.05 -9.19
CA ARG A 766 -13.58 -28.63 -9.61
C ARG A 766 -13.90 -29.95 -8.89
N GLY A 767 -12.87 -30.75 -8.57
CA GLY A 767 -12.99 -32.02 -7.86
C GLY A 767 -12.92 -31.93 -6.33
N ALA A 768 -12.70 -30.76 -5.77
CA ALA A 768 -12.45 -30.59 -4.32
C ALA A 768 -13.68 -30.77 -3.40
N GLY A 769 -14.85 -31.13 -3.95
CA GLY A 769 -16.06 -31.36 -3.16
C GLY A 769 -16.73 -30.12 -2.56
N PHE A 770 -16.23 -28.92 -2.82
CA PHE A 770 -16.83 -27.68 -2.37
C PHE A 770 -17.85 -27.14 -3.39
N ASN A 771 -19.05 -26.83 -2.94
CA ASN A 771 -20.11 -26.25 -3.76
C ASN A 771 -20.18 -24.73 -3.59
N GLY A 772 -20.81 -24.03 -4.55
CA GLY A 772 -21.10 -22.59 -4.44
C GLY A 772 -20.15 -21.68 -5.19
N TYR A 773 -19.26 -22.22 -6.04
CA TYR A 773 -18.43 -21.44 -6.97
C TYR A 773 -18.29 -22.12 -8.32
N LYS A 774 -17.92 -21.33 -9.33
CA LYS A 774 -17.57 -21.76 -10.69
C LYS A 774 -16.10 -21.45 -10.95
N VAL A 775 -15.36 -22.36 -11.57
CA VAL A 775 -13.98 -22.18 -12.01
C VAL A 775 -13.98 -21.78 -13.49
N LEU A 776 -13.47 -20.60 -13.80
CA LEU A 776 -13.28 -20.08 -15.15
C LEU A 776 -11.80 -20.21 -15.55
N GLY A 777 -11.55 -20.51 -16.80
CA GLY A 777 -10.18 -20.77 -17.30
C GLY A 777 -9.77 -22.24 -17.14
N PRO A 778 -8.45 -22.55 -17.29
CA PRO A 778 -7.32 -21.62 -17.35
C PRO A 778 -7.23 -20.82 -18.65
N ALA A 779 -6.62 -19.64 -18.56
CA ALA A 779 -6.30 -18.78 -19.68
C ALA A 779 -4.89 -18.17 -19.50
N PRO A 780 -4.19 -17.77 -20.56
CA PRO A 780 -3.00 -16.94 -20.40
C PRO A 780 -3.35 -15.67 -19.62
N ALA A 781 -2.49 -15.21 -18.70
CA ALA A 781 -2.70 -13.94 -18.03
C ALA A 781 -2.58 -12.77 -19.03
N PRO A 782 -3.25 -11.61 -18.82
CA PRO A 782 -3.13 -10.44 -19.69
C PRO A 782 -1.67 -10.01 -19.88
N LEU A 783 -0.89 -9.98 -18.82
CA LEU A 783 0.55 -9.85 -18.85
C LEU A 783 1.18 -11.26 -18.88
N GLY A 784 1.17 -11.87 -20.08
CA GLY A 784 1.53 -13.28 -20.27
C GLY A 784 2.99 -13.63 -19.96
N ARG A 785 3.92 -12.65 -19.88
CA ARG A 785 5.32 -12.83 -19.47
C ARG A 785 5.78 -11.66 -18.61
N LEU A 786 6.33 -11.96 -17.44
CA LEU A 786 6.86 -10.96 -16.50
C LEU A 786 8.16 -11.46 -15.88
N ARG A 787 9.22 -10.66 -15.93
CA ARG A 787 10.56 -11.00 -15.37
C ARG A 787 11.07 -12.37 -15.84
N GLY A 788 10.82 -12.70 -17.11
CA GLY A 788 11.27 -13.97 -17.72
C GLY A 788 10.32 -15.16 -17.51
N GLU A 789 9.34 -15.07 -16.62
CA GLU A 789 8.37 -16.15 -16.35
C GLU A 789 7.08 -15.94 -17.15
N HIS A 790 6.53 -17.04 -17.68
CA HIS A 790 5.22 -17.10 -18.30
C HIS A 790 4.13 -17.26 -17.25
N ARG A 791 2.94 -16.69 -17.51
CA ARG A 791 1.83 -16.61 -16.56
C ARG A 791 0.54 -17.13 -17.18
N ALA A 792 -0.15 -17.99 -16.45
CA ALA A 792 -1.52 -18.41 -16.72
C ALA A 792 -2.39 -18.11 -15.51
N GLN A 793 -3.69 -17.91 -15.73
CA GLN A 793 -4.62 -17.59 -14.64
C GLN A 793 -5.93 -18.35 -14.74
N LEU A 794 -6.59 -18.48 -13.63
CA LEU A 794 -7.95 -19.00 -13.51
C LEU A 794 -8.70 -18.23 -12.42
N PHE A 795 -10.03 -18.21 -12.52
CA PHE A 795 -10.87 -17.50 -11.56
C PHE A 795 -11.84 -18.44 -10.87
N LEU A 796 -12.01 -18.24 -9.57
CA LEU A 796 -13.15 -18.76 -8.84
C LEU A 796 -14.18 -17.63 -8.70
N LYS A 797 -15.43 -17.90 -9.01
CA LYS A 797 -16.54 -16.93 -9.02
C LYS A 797 -17.74 -17.55 -8.27
N GLY A 798 -18.18 -16.93 -7.18
CA GLY A 798 -19.23 -17.52 -6.35
C GLY A 798 -19.73 -16.59 -5.24
N THR A 799 -20.76 -17.00 -4.52
CA THR A 799 -21.39 -16.18 -3.47
C THR A 799 -20.68 -16.29 -2.09
N HIS A 800 -19.92 -17.37 -1.87
CA HIS A 800 -19.32 -17.68 -0.57
C HIS A 800 -17.79 -17.61 -0.59
N ARG A 801 -17.21 -16.44 -0.26
CA ARG A 801 -15.76 -16.21 -0.20
C ARG A 801 -15.02 -17.23 0.64
N THR A 802 -15.55 -17.56 1.82
CA THR A 802 -14.92 -18.51 2.75
C THR A 802 -14.75 -19.90 2.13
N ILE A 803 -15.76 -20.37 1.40
CA ILE A 803 -15.69 -21.66 0.70
C ILE A 803 -14.62 -21.61 -0.40
N MET A 804 -14.59 -20.56 -1.21
CA MET A 804 -13.59 -20.41 -2.28
C MET A 804 -12.15 -20.36 -1.72
N ARG A 805 -11.93 -19.62 -0.63
CA ARG A 805 -10.62 -19.55 0.03
C ARG A 805 -10.20 -20.91 0.59
N LYS A 806 -11.09 -21.60 1.31
CA LYS A 806 -10.82 -22.95 1.83
C LYS A 806 -10.49 -23.93 0.71
N ALA A 807 -11.23 -23.89 -0.39
CA ALA A 807 -10.95 -24.74 -1.56
C ALA A 807 -9.54 -24.47 -2.15
N VAL A 808 -9.19 -23.18 -2.35
CA VAL A 808 -7.86 -22.80 -2.84
C VAL A 808 -6.77 -23.25 -1.87
N THR A 809 -6.92 -22.97 -0.58
CA THR A 809 -5.93 -23.34 0.45
C THR A 809 -5.72 -24.84 0.49
N SER A 810 -6.80 -25.64 0.53
CA SER A 810 -6.73 -27.10 0.55
C SER A 810 -6.03 -27.67 -0.69
N VAL A 811 -6.35 -27.15 -1.89
CA VAL A 811 -5.68 -27.56 -3.13
C VAL A 811 -4.20 -27.17 -3.12
N MET A 812 -3.84 -25.99 -2.60
CA MET A 812 -2.43 -25.55 -2.51
C MET A 812 -1.63 -26.36 -1.48
N GLU A 813 -2.23 -26.75 -0.38
CA GLU A 813 -1.58 -27.59 0.65
C GLU A 813 -1.33 -29.01 0.16
N SER A 814 -2.26 -29.55 -0.64
CA SER A 814 -2.08 -30.89 -1.25
C SER A 814 -1.05 -30.92 -2.38
N ARG A 815 -0.57 -29.73 -2.86
CA ARG A 815 0.38 -29.60 -4.00
C ARG A 815 1.46 -28.57 -3.70
N PRO A 816 2.43 -28.87 -2.83
CA PRO A 816 3.47 -27.90 -2.40
C PRO A 816 4.34 -27.39 -3.54
N GLU A 817 4.56 -28.18 -4.59
CA GLU A 817 5.32 -27.82 -5.78
C GLU A 817 4.63 -26.75 -6.61
N LEU A 818 3.29 -26.79 -6.72
CA LEU A 818 2.51 -25.78 -7.42
C LEU A 818 2.31 -24.54 -6.55
N LYS A 819 2.15 -24.69 -5.23
CA LYS A 819 2.00 -23.58 -4.28
C LYS A 819 3.09 -22.53 -4.45
N ARG A 820 4.36 -22.95 -4.63
CA ARG A 820 5.52 -22.04 -4.78
C ARG A 820 5.46 -21.19 -6.06
N ARG A 821 4.75 -21.64 -7.08
CA ARG A 821 4.60 -20.97 -8.37
C ARG A 821 3.27 -20.24 -8.52
N THR A 822 2.41 -20.32 -7.51
CA THR A 822 1.05 -19.82 -7.56
C THR A 822 0.89 -18.56 -6.72
N ILE A 823 0.21 -17.58 -7.28
CA ILE A 823 -0.22 -16.37 -6.60
C ILE A 823 -1.74 -16.44 -6.45
N VAL A 824 -2.23 -16.26 -5.25
CA VAL A 824 -3.67 -16.16 -4.96
C VAL A 824 -4.00 -14.70 -4.69
N ASP A 825 -5.01 -14.17 -5.38
CA ASP A 825 -5.51 -12.82 -5.18
C ASP A 825 -7.02 -12.86 -4.88
N VAL A 826 -7.33 -12.64 -3.62
CA VAL A 826 -8.72 -12.59 -3.14
C VAL A 826 -9.26 -11.18 -3.31
N ASP A 827 -10.48 -11.07 -3.85
CA ASP A 827 -11.11 -9.79 -4.21
C ASP A 827 -10.17 -8.88 -5.04
N PRO A 828 -9.78 -9.31 -6.25
CA PRO A 828 -8.86 -8.55 -7.10
C PRO A 828 -9.48 -7.21 -7.51
N MET A 829 -8.70 -6.15 -7.40
CA MET A 829 -9.09 -4.82 -7.89
C MET A 829 -8.80 -4.64 -9.38
N SER A 830 -7.91 -5.44 -9.92
CA SER A 830 -7.63 -5.53 -11.36
C SER A 830 -7.39 -6.97 -11.74
N VAL A 831 -7.82 -7.32 -12.91
CA VAL A 831 -7.60 -8.66 -13.51
C VAL A 831 -6.64 -8.58 -14.71
N LEU A 832 -6.04 -7.42 -14.90
CA LEU A 832 -5.05 -7.10 -15.95
C LEU A 832 -3.63 -7.47 -15.57
#